data_1db3f9feb73e240660771e3dfd3b9846
#
_entry.id   1db3f9feb73e240660771e3dfd3b9846
#
_cell.length_a   1.000
_cell.length_b   1.000
_cell.length_c   1.000
_cell.angle_alpha   90.00
_cell.angle_beta   90.00
_cell.angle_gamma   90.00
#
_symmetry.space_group_name_H-M   'P 1'
#
loop_
_entity.id
_entity.type
_entity.pdbx_description
1 polymer ?
#
loop_
_entity_poly.entity_id
_entity_poly.type
_entity_poly.pdbx_seq_one_letter_code
_entity_poly.pdbx_strand_id
1 'polypeptide(L)'
;MFSFSIKKIVQGQAFRVLLAFALLAFVIMLLAPRNRSFQYAFSEGKPWSYDLITAPYDFPIYKSAEQMRMEQDSIRQETLPVYTYNAELLPRKLNQLHDDYERSFSKTLPREYYNFLKEELRQYYTRGMMQATALSSLKDEGRLEINLLGADNVLSRTPITTFYSLKEVYDMIFAHAEKAGLQRSELQKLSVASYLEDNVRYDKEYTAKVLDDALSSLSASTGMVQQGERIIDRGEIVTPHIYNILRSYNIEQVNRLGGDTASIFNGGLFLYMLLLFSILGIYIILFCQPFLQQPRNLVLLLTLLFTFVALTELQARTEFFPIQVIPYVMLLILMRSFFGSHLALNTYLFTILASAYFVPSEPLSFIFIQLSAGFTALFSLQSLTSRGQIIRAAFLVFLVYVGTSMIVEWGHEGAISRGYWIQLFLYGVNLIFLMFSYIFAFIVERIFGYVSSVRLVELSDTNMPLLQELSEIAPGTFQHSYQVSILATAAATKIGADAQLIRTGALYHDIGKMLHPEFFTENSPANNPHKYLTYHESARAIIRHVLDGITLAQKHSLPDPVIEFIRTHHGRSTTRYFYNSYSNEHPDEVVDPEPFTYPGPNPYTKEQGILMLADSVEAASRSLGEYTEEGIRSLIAKIVDGIVAEGLLNDTPLTFHDIQEIKEVFYLKLKTMYHARIAYPDKK
;
A
#
# COMPACT_ATOMS: atom_id res chain seq x y z
N MET A 1 17.73 -18.52 33.26
CA MET A 1 16.84 -18.22 34.38
C MET A 1 15.53 -17.66 33.85
N PHE A 2 14.71 -18.54 33.27
CA PHE A 2 13.43 -18.16 32.65
C PHE A 2 12.29 -18.59 33.59
N SER A 3 12.00 -17.78 34.58
CA SER A 3 10.70 -17.86 35.28
C SER A 3 9.67 -17.14 34.40
N PHE A 4 9.17 -17.85 33.41
CA PHE A 4 8.05 -17.40 32.60
C PHE A 4 6.79 -17.49 33.46
N SER A 5 6.47 -16.42 34.17
CA SER A 5 5.21 -16.33 34.89
C SER A 5 4.08 -16.24 33.87
N ILE A 6 3.37 -17.35 33.66
CA ILE A 6 2.14 -17.44 32.86
C ILE A 6 1.14 -16.34 33.25
N LYS A 7 1.19 -15.85 34.48
CA LYS A 7 0.40 -14.70 34.97
C LYS A 7 0.65 -13.39 34.19
N LYS A 8 1.86 -13.15 33.64
CA LYS A 8 2.12 -11.95 32.80
C LYS A 8 1.58 -12.07 31.36
N ILE A 9 1.44 -13.28 30.84
CA ILE A 9 0.83 -13.51 29.53
C ILE A 9 -0.68 -13.29 29.57
N VAL A 10 -1.31 -13.55 30.70
CA VAL A 10 -2.76 -13.34 30.93
C VAL A 10 -3.07 -11.86 31.28
N GLN A 11 -2.08 -11.04 31.57
CA GLN A 11 -2.30 -9.60 31.70
C GLN A 11 -2.70 -9.02 30.34
N GLY A 12 -3.86 -8.35 30.27
CA GLY A 12 -4.59 -7.98 29.06
C GLY A 12 -3.79 -7.27 27.93
N GLN A 13 -2.58 -6.77 28.20
CA GLN A 13 -1.73 -6.10 27.20
C GLN A 13 -1.03 -7.12 26.28
N ALA A 14 -0.45 -8.18 26.82
CA ALA A 14 0.20 -9.21 26.01
C ALA A 14 -0.82 -9.96 25.13
N PHE A 15 -2.02 -10.23 25.69
CA PHE A 15 -3.11 -10.81 24.92
C PHE A 15 -3.55 -9.90 23.76
N ARG A 16 -3.68 -8.59 24.00
CA ARG A 16 -4.04 -7.62 22.93
C ARG A 16 -3.02 -7.57 21.82
N VAL A 17 -1.72 -7.64 22.13
CA VAL A 17 -0.65 -7.66 21.14
C VAL A 17 -0.74 -8.90 20.27
N LEU A 18 -0.81 -10.09 20.88
CA LEU A 18 -0.91 -11.35 20.14
C LEU A 18 -2.20 -11.44 19.32
N LEU A 19 -3.32 -10.95 19.85
CA LEU A 19 -4.58 -10.88 19.12
C LEU A 19 -4.49 -9.95 17.90
N ALA A 20 -3.82 -8.80 18.03
CA ALA A 20 -3.61 -7.88 16.91
C ALA A 20 -2.77 -8.51 15.79
N PHE A 21 -1.71 -9.24 16.12
CA PHE A 21 -0.91 -9.98 15.14
C PHE A 21 -1.68 -11.16 14.52
N ALA A 22 -2.50 -11.87 15.30
CA ALA A 22 -3.37 -12.92 14.77
C ALA A 22 -4.42 -12.36 13.81
N LEU A 23 -5.00 -11.19 14.13
CA LEU A 23 -5.92 -10.49 13.24
C LEU A 23 -5.22 -10.06 11.94
N LEU A 24 -3.99 -9.55 12.02
CA LEU A 24 -3.20 -9.21 10.85
C LEU A 24 -2.94 -10.44 9.96
N ALA A 25 -2.54 -11.57 10.56
CA ALA A 25 -2.35 -12.83 9.82
C ALA A 25 -3.65 -13.28 9.13
N PHE A 26 -4.78 -13.13 9.79
CA PHE A 26 -6.09 -13.45 9.25
C PHE A 26 -6.48 -12.53 8.07
N VAL A 27 -6.22 -11.22 8.20
CA VAL A 27 -6.48 -10.25 7.11
C VAL A 27 -5.62 -10.56 5.88
N ILE A 28 -4.32 -10.86 6.06
CA ILE A 28 -3.43 -11.25 4.96
C ILE A 28 -3.93 -12.54 4.29
N MET A 29 -4.36 -13.54 5.09
CA MET A 29 -4.97 -14.76 4.54
C MET A 29 -6.21 -14.48 3.69
N LEU A 30 -7.07 -13.53 4.11
CA LEU A 30 -8.29 -13.18 3.36
C LEU A 30 -7.97 -12.50 2.02
N LEU A 31 -6.88 -11.75 1.95
CA LEU A 31 -6.40 -11.10 0.74
C LEU A 31 -5.69 -12.07 -0.21
N ALA A 32 -5.15 -13.17 0.31
CA ALA A 32 -4.38 -14.12 -0.48
C ALA A 32 -5.22 -14.74 -1.62
N PRO A 33 -4.62 -14.90 -2.82
CA PRO A 33 -5.33 -15.45 -3.95
C PRO A 33 -5.76 -16.90 -3.67
N ARG A 34 -7.02 -17.17 -3.92
CA ARG A 34 -7.63 -18.50 -3.69
C ARG A 34 -7.11 -19.60 -4.64
N ASN A 35 -6.39 -19.24 -5.70
CA ASN A 35 -6.05 -20.12 -6.82
C ASN A 35 -4.55 -20.45 -6.94
N ARG A 36 -3.76 -20.45 -5.86
CA ARG A 36 -2.37 -20.92 -5.92
C ARG A 36 -2.30 -22.43 -5.67
N SER A 37 -2.59 -23.23 -6.69
CA SER A 37 -2.48 -24.69 -6.57
C SER A 37 -1.34 -25.28 -7.39
N PHE A 38 -0.63 -24.52 -8.21
CA PHE A 38 0.45 -25.05 -9.02
C PHE A 38 1.83 -24.82 -8.38
N GLN A 39 2.52 -25.92 -8.14
CA GLN A 39 3.79 -25.96 -7.43
C GLN A 39 5.00 -25.49 -8.26
N TYR A 40 4.85 -25.34 -9.58
CA TYR A 40 5.92 -25.12 -10.51
C TYR A 40 5.78 -23.78 -11.23
N ALA A 41 6.84 -22.95 -11.17
CA ALA A 41 6.94 -21.76 -12.00
C ALA A 41 7.59 -22.13 -13.34
N PHE A 42 6.89 -21.90 -14.45
CA PHE A 42 7.40 -22.21 -15.78
C PHE A 42 7.03 -21.12 -16.77
N SER A 43 7.88 -20.96 -17.77
CA SER A 43 7.67 -20.01 -18.87
C SER A 43 8.00 -20.70 -20.19
N GLU A 44 7.27 -20.35 -21.22
CA GLU A 44 7.54 -20.84 -22.59
C GLU A 44 8.94 -20.44 -23.02
N GLY A 45 9.65 -21.36 -23.68
CA GLY A 45 11.01 -21.18 -24.19
C GLY A 45 12.13 -21.32 -23.15
N LYS A 46 11.80 -21.50 -21.83
CA LYS A 46 12.79 -21.72 -20.78
C LYS A 46 12.98 -23.21 -20.48
N PRO A 47 14.18 -23.62 -20.01
CA PRO A 47 14.40 -24.98 -19.52
C PRO A 47 13.57 -25.26 -18.28
N TRP A 48 13.05 -26.49 -18.17
CA TRP A 48 12.37 -26.98 -16.99
C TRP A 48 13.38 -27.23 -15.85
N SER A 49 13.18 -26.58 -14.71
CA SER A 49 14.13 -26.58 -13.60
C SER A 49 13.83 -27.64 -12.53
N TYR A 50 12.68 -28.30 -12.64
CA TYR A 50 12.21 -29.27 -11.65
C TYR A 50 12.41 -30.71 -12.13
N ASP A 51 12.13 -31.69 -11.27
CA ASP A 51 12.22 -33.11 -11.61
C ASP A 51 11.12 -33.52 -12.59
N LEU A 52 11.23 -34.76 -13.12
CA LEU A 52 10.29 -35.36 -14.04
C LEU A 52 8.84 -35.23 -13.57
N ILE A 53 7.98 -34.67 -14.42
CA ILE A 53 6.51 -34.72 -14.22
C ILE A 53 5.90 -35.76 -15.14
N THR A 54 5.14 -36.67 -14.53
CA THR A 54 4.24 -37.61 -15.21
C THR A 54 2.80 -37.28 -14.83
N ALA A 55 1.86 -37.52 -15.73
CA ALA A 55 0.44 -37.29 -15.49
C ALA A 55 -0.07 -38.27 -14.40
N PRO A 56 -0.55 -37.76 -13.26
CA PRO A 56 -1.07 -38.63 -12.19
C PRO A 56 -2.45 -39.20 -12.48
N TYR A 57 -3.16 -38.66 -13.48
CA TYR A 57 -4.49 -39.06 -13.96
C TYR A 57 -4.70 -38.55 -15.38
N ASP A 58 -5.74 -39.06 -16.07
CA ASP A 58 -6.13 -38.56 -17.39
C ASP A 58 -6.71 -37.13 -17.26
N PHE A 59 -6.27 -36.22 -18.13
CA PHE A 59 -6.79 -34.86 -18.17
C PHE A 59 -6.78 -34.26 -19.59
N PRO A 60 -7.76 -33.38 -19.92
CA PRO A 60 -7.84 -32.75 -21.21
C PRO A 60 -6.78 -31.65 -21.38
N ILE A 61 -6.25 -31.49 -22.59
CA ILE A 61 -5.39 -30.37 -22.97
C ILE A 61 -6.30 -29.22 -23.42
N TYR A 62 -6.48 -28.21 -22.56
CA TYR A 62 -7.32 -27.07 -22.86
C TYR A 62 -6.68 -26.16 -23.93
N LYS A 63 -7.50 -25.68 -24.86
CA LYS A 63 -7.09 -24.71 -25.86
C LYS A 63 -6.72 -23.37 -25.21
N SER A 64 -5.76 -22.65 -25.81
CA SER A 64 -5.48 -21.28 -25.40
C SER A 64 -6.65 -20.35 -25.75
N ALA A 65 -6.72 -19.19 -25.08
CA ALA A 65 -7.74 -18.19 -25.38
C ALA A 65 -7.64 -17.69 -26.83
N GLU A 66 -6.44 -17.66 -27.40
CA GLU A 66 -6.19 -17.26 -28.78
C GLU A 66 -6.67 -18.33 -29.77
N GLN A 67 -6.35 -19.60 -29.52
CA GLN A 67 -6.87 -20.73 -30.33
C GLN A 67 -8.39 -20.77 -30.30
N MET A 68 -9.01 -20.61 -29.13
CA MET A 68 -10.45 -20.59 -28.99
C MET A 68 -11.09 -19.44 -29.78
N ARG A 69 -10.49 -18.25 -29.73
CA ARG A 69 -10.94 -17.10 -30.53
C ARG A 69 -10.82 -17.35 -32.03
N MET A 70 -9.68 -17.86 -32.48
CA MET A 70 -9.49 -18.18 -33.92
C MET A 70 -10.53 -19.17 -34.44
N GLU A 71 -10.80 -20.23 -33.68
CA GLU A 71 -11.83 -21.21 -34.04
C GLU A 71 -13.25 -20.62 -34.01
N GLN A 72 -13.57 -19.78 -32.99
CA GLN A 72 -14.84 -19.07 -32.94
C GLN A 72 -15.02 -18.12 -34.12
N ASP A 73 -13.96 -17.40 -34.51
CA ASP A 73 -14.01 -16.48 -35.65
C ASP A 73 -14.12 -17.25 -36.98
N SER A 74 -13.45 -18.40 -37.10
CA SER A 74 -13.63 -19.29 -38.25
C SER A 74 -15.07 -19.78 -38.36
N ILE A 75 -15.67 -20.26 -37.27
CA ILE A 75 -17.09 -20.70 -37.25
C ILE A 75 -18.01 -19.53 -37.62
N ARG A 76 -17.77 -18.33 -37.14
CA ARG A 76 -18.58 -17.15 -37.51
C ARG A 76 -18.49 -16.81 -38.99
N GLN A 77 -17.30 -16.97 -39.57
CA GLN A 77 -17.11 -16.72 -41.00
C GLN A 77 -17.69 -17.83 -41.89
N GLU A 78 -17.61 -19.09 -41.45
CA GLU A 78 -18.10 -20.25 -42.21
C GLU A 78 -19.62 -20.47 -42.07
N THR A 79 -20.22 -19.96 -40.99
CA THR A 79 -21.65 -20.11 -40.78
C THR A 79 -22.45 -19.34 -41.83
N LEU A 80 -23.24 -20.08 -42.62
CA LEU A 80 -24.07 -19.50 -43.66
C LEU A 80 -25.36 -18.88 -43.03
N PRO A 81 -25.79 -17.71 -43.50
CA PRO A 81 -27.03 -17.10 -43.06
C PRO A 81 -28.22 -17.96 -43.45
N VAL A 82 -29.23 -18.05 -42.59
CA VAL A 82 -30.43 -18.80 -42.81
C VAL A 82 -31.52 -17.90 -43.40
N TYR A 83 -32.12 -18.37 -44.47
CA TYR A 83 -33.29 -17.78 -45.11
C TYR A 83 -34.46 -18.73 -45.04
N THR A 84 -35.66 -18.25 -44.77
CA THR A 84 -36.89 -19.03 -44.66
C THR A 84 -37.69 -18.89 -45.95
N TYR A 85 -38.08 -20.03 -46.55
CA TYR A 85 -38.91 -20.07 -47.71
C TYR A 85 -40.39 -20.12 -47.34
N ASN A 86 -41.17 -19.11 -47.72
CA ASN A 86 -42.62 -19.06 -47.49
C ASN A 86 -43.39 -19.66 -48.65
N ALA A 87 -43.79 -20.93 -48.52
CA ALA A 87 -44.55 -21.67 -49.51
C ALA A 87 -46.02 -21.19 -49.64
N GLU A 88 -46.57 -20.51 -48.64
CA GLU A 88 -47.97 -20.08 -48.64
C GLU A 88 -48.21 -18.85 -49.55
N LEU A 89 -47.18 -18.13 -49.90
CA LEU A 89 -47.29 -16.95 -50.76
C LEU A 89 -47.74 -17.29 -52.15
N LEU A 90 -47.24 -18.37 -52.76
CA LEU A 90 -47.62 -18.75 -54.13
C LEU A 90 -49.12 -19.03 -54.23
N PRO A 91 -49.73 -19.92 -53.45
CA PRO A 91 -51.21 -20.12 -53.47
C PRO A 91 -51.97 -18.82 -53.28
N ARG A 92 -51.56 -18.01 -52.34
CA ARG A 92 -52.22 -16.73 -52.02
C ARG A 92 -52.17 -15.76 -53.22
N LYS A 93 -51.02 -15.61 -53.88
CA LYS A 93 -50.88 -14.72 -55.03
C LYS A 93 -51.57 -15.26 -56.28
N LEU A 94 -51.61 -16.60 -56.46
CA LEU A 94 -52.37 -17.19 -57.56
C LEU A 94 -53.87 -17.02 -57.36
N ASN A 95 -54.38 -17.12 -56.16
CA ASN A 95 -55.80 -16.86 -55.87
C ASN A 95 -56.12 -15.38 -56.06
N GLN A 96 -55.25 -14.48 -55.63
CA GLN A 96 -55.38 -13.06 -55.89
C GLN A 96 -55.45 -12.75 -57.40
N LEU A 97 -54.50 -13.29 -58.18
CA LEU A 97 -54.52 -13.15 -59.64
C LEU A 97 -55.81 -13.69 -60.26
N HIS A 98 -56.30 -14.83 -59.79
CA HIS A 98 -57.58 -15.45 -60.26
C HIS A 98 -58.73 -14.51 -59.98
N ASP A 99 -58.90 -14.06 -58.72
CA ASP A 99 -59.97 -13.18 -58.33
C ASP A 99 -59.93 -11.84 -59.09
N ASP A 100 -58.78 -11.25 -59.24
CA ASP A 100 -58.62 -9.97 -59.95
C ASP A 100 -58.94 -10.16 -61.47
N TYR A 101 -58.50 -11.30 -62.05
CA TYR A 101 -58.82 -11.60 -63.44
C TYR A 101 -60.33 -11.81 -63.67
N GLU A 102 -60.95 -12.63 -62.88
CA GLU A 102 -62.41 -12.93 -63.03
C GLU A 102 -63.31 -11.67 -62.78
N ARG A 103 -62.94 -10.81 -61.83
CA ARG A 103 -63.73 -9.61 -61.49
C ARG A 103 -63.48 -8.45 -62.48
N SER A 104 -62.28 -8.26 -62.97
CA SER A 104 -61.94 -6.98 -63.65
C SER A 104 -61.50 -7.19 -65.10
N PHE A 105 -60.93 -8.35 -65.48
CA PHE A 105 -60.28 -8.50 -66.75
C PHE A 105 -60.81 -9.60 -67.63
N SER A 106 -61.69 -10.50 -67.19
CA SER A 106 -62.16 -11.63 -67.95
C SER A 106 -62.94 -11.27 -69.21
N LYS A 107 -63.47 -10.03 -69.31
CA LYS A 107 -64.20 -9.51 -70.50
C LYS A 107 -63.34 -8.69 -71.44
N THR A 108 -62.16 -8.23 -70.99
CA THR A 108 -61.29 -7.25 -71.69
C THR A 108 -59.90 -7.80 -72.05
N LEU A 109 -59.49 -8.89 -71.39
CA LEU A 109 -58.13 -9.43 -71.61
C LEU A 109 -58.24 -10.95 -71.97
N PRO A 110 -57.63 -11.44 -73.05
CA PRO A 110 -57.64 -12.89 -73.37
C PRO A 110 -57.07 -13.74 -72.24
N ARG A 111 -57.66 -14.94 -72.05
CA ARG A 111 -57.27 -15.85 -70.97
C ARG A 111 -55.82 -16.35 -71.07
N GLU A 112 -55.19 -16.21 -72.24
CA GLU A 112 -53.81 -16.54 -72.47
C GLU A 112 -52.86 -15.72 -71.57
N TYR A 113 -53.12 -14.41 -71.37
CA TYR A 113 -52.31 -13.53 -70.50
C TYR A 113 -52.39 -13.96 -69.02
N TYR A 114 -53.62 -14.37 -68.57
CA TYR A 114 -53.81 -14.94 -67.26
C TYR A 114 -53.02 -16.24 -67.07
N ASN A 115 -53.13 -17.17 -68.03
CA ASN A 115 -52.45 -18.48 -67.95
C ASN A 115 -50.91 -18.30 -68.00
N PHE A 116 -50.46 -17.41 -68.87
CA PHE A 116 -49.06 -17.06 -68.96
C PHE A 116 -48.55 -16.50 -67.60
N LEU A 117 -49.16 -15.49 -67.08
CA LEU A 117 -48.74 -14.89 -65.79
C LEU A 117 -48.80 -15.90 -64.64
N LYS A 118 -49.79 -16.74 -64.62
CA LYS A 118 -49.92 -17.82 -63.65
C LYS A 118 -48.77 -18.79 -63.67
N GLU A 119 -48.33 -19.23 -64.84
CA GLU A 119 -47.18 -20.15 -64.97
C GLU A 119 -45.84 -19.46 -64.66
N GLU A 120 -45.64 -18.21 -65.07
CA GLU A 120 -44.47 -17.43 -64.71
C GLU A 120 -44.36 -17.24 -63.19
N LEU A 121 -45.46 -16.84 -62.53
CA LEU A 121 -45.49 -16.71 -61.07
C LEU A 121 -45.18 -18.06 -60.38
N ARG A 122 -45.77 -19.19 -60.87
CA ARG A 122 -45.48 -20.52 -60.33
C ARG A 122 -43.97 -20.85 -60.44
N GLN A 123 -43.39 -20.59 -61.60
CA GLN A 123 -41.97 -20.85 -61.82
C GLN A 123 -41.06 -20.05 -60.86
N TYR A 124 -41.24 -18.72 -60.74
CA TYR A 124 -40.37 -17.87 -59.95
C TYR A 124 -40.59 -18.05 -58.44
N TYR A 125 -41.85 -18.22 -58.01
CA TYR A 125 -42.11 -18.54 -56.62
C TYR A 125 -41.52 -19.89 -56.18
N THR A 126 -41.54 -20.88 -57.03
CA THR A 126 -40.92 -22.19 -56.76
C THR A 126 -39.41 -22.10 -56.67
N ARG A 127 -38.79 -21.26 -57.50
CA ARG A 127 -37.34 -21.02 -57.46
C ARG A 127 -36.89 -20.16 -56.30
N GLY A 128 -37.74 -19.22 -55.88
CA GLY A 128 -37.51 -18.29 -54.79
C GLY A 128 -37.15 -16.89 -55.26
N MET A 129 -37.80 -15.92 -54.63
CA MET A 129 -37.58 -14.50 -54.85
C MET A 129 -37.12 -13.83 -53.56
N MET A 130 -36.08 -13.00 -53.67
CA MET A 130 -35.49 -12.28 -52.53
C MET A 130 -35.52 -10.76 -52.80
N GLN A 131 -35.38 -9.98 -51.74
CA GLN A 131 -35.17 -8.55 -51.89
C GLN A 131 -33.84 -8.27 -52.59
N ALA A 132 -33.80 -7.28 -53.47
CA ALA A 132 -32.60 -6.93 -54.26
C ALA A 132 -31.42 -6.54 -53.33
N THR A 133 -31.73 -5.85 -52.25
CA THR A 133 -30.73 -5.45 -51.24
C THR A 133 -30.13 -6.68 -50.53
N ALA A 134 -30.90 -7.66 -50.17
CA ALA A 134 -30.43 -8.89 -49.56
C ALA A 134 -29.53 -9.70 -50.51
N LEU A 135 -29.94 -9.81 -51.78
CA LEU A 135 -29.18 -10.53 -52.80
C LEU A 135 -27.83 -9.81 -53.12
N SER A 136 -27.85 -8.46 -53.19
CA SER A 136 -26.62 -7.69 -53.38
C SER A 136 -25.67 -7.81 -52.17
N SER A 137 -26.16 -7.69 -50.94
CA SER A 137 -25.34 -7.85 -49.73
C SER A 137 -24.65 -9.22 -49.72
N LEU A 138 -25.34 -10.30 -50.03
CA LEU A 138 -24.75 -11.64 -50.09
C LEU A 138 -23.61 -11.75 -51.16
N LYS A 139 -23.79 -11.08 -52.29
CA LYS A 139 -22.80 -11.03 -53.38
C LYS A 139 -21.57 -10.19 -52.94
N ASP A 140 -21.80 -9.04 -52.29
CA ASP A 140 -20.76 -8.13 -51.83
C ASP A 140 -19.94 -8.77 -50.71
N GLU A 141 -20.56 -9.60 -49.85
CA GLU A 141 -19.89 -10.41 -48.83
C GLU A 141 -19.15 -11.63 -49.41
N GLY A 142 -19.20 -11.85 -50.71
CA GLY A 142 -18.57 -13.00 -51.37
C GLY A 142 -19.23 -14.34 -51.04
N ARG A 143 -20.46 -14.35 -50.53
CA ARG A 143 -21.21 -15.57 -50.21
C ARG A 143 -21.72 -16.20 -51.49
N LEU A 144 -21.44 -17.49 -51.69
CA LEU A 144 -21.91 -18.25 -52.86
C LEU A 144 -23.16 -19.07 -52.54
N GLU A 145 -23.39 -19.38 -51.28
CA GLU A 145 -24.49 -20.22 -50.78
C GLU A 145 -25.14 -19.63 -49.57
N ILE A 146 -26.37 -20.03 -49.31
CA ILE A 146 -27.13 -19.75 -48.09
C ILE A 146 -27.72 -21.05 -47.55
N ASN A 147 -28.12 -21.06 -46.30
CA ASN A 147 -28.94 -22.07 -45.71
C ASN A 147 -30.42 -21.70 -45.96
N LEU A 148 -31.14 -22.49 -46.73
CA LEU A 148 -32.58 -22.31 -46.96
C LEU A 148 -33.39 -23.26 -46.09
N LEU A 149 -34.24 -22.72 -45.23
CA LEU A 149 -35.21 -23.48 -44.48
C LEU A 149 -36.48 -23.66 -45.35
N GLY A 150 -36.65 -24.87 -45.86
CA GLY A 150 -37.80 -25.23 -46.72
C GLY A 150 -39.12 -25.29 -45.96
N ALA A 151 -40.21 -25.49 -46.74
CA ALA A 151 -41.56 -25.66 -46.16
C ALA A 151 -41.72 -26.94 -45.29
N ASP A 152 -40.85 -27.90 -45.49
CA ASP A 152 -40.73 -29.14 -44.71
C ASP A 152 -39.88 -28.99 -43.43
N ASN A 153 -39.49 -27.77 -43.08
CA ASN A 153 -38.58 -27.47 -41.99
C ASN A 153 -37.17 -28.14 -42.13
N VAL A 154 -36.79 -28.51 -43.36
CA VAL A 154 -35.44 -29.04 -43.62
C VAL A 154 -34.52 -27.90 -44.07
N LEU A 155 -33.35 -27.84 -43.44
CA LEU A 155 -32.32 -26.87 -43.78
C LEU A 155 -31.48 -27.44 -44.94
N SER A 156 -31.42 -26.73 -46.08
CA SER A 156 -30.68 -27.14 -47.26
C SER A 156 -29.71 -26.02 -47.70
N ARG A 157 -28.48 -26.40 -48.08
CA ARG A 157 -27.55 -25.43 -48.70
C ARG A 157 -27.99 -25.17 -50.15
N THR A 158 -28.21 -23.91 -50.45
CA THR A 158 -28.73 -23.49 -51.73
C THR A 158 -27.87 -22.38 -52.33
N PRO A 159 -27.36 -22.51 -53.58
CA PRO A 159 -26.61 -21.46 -54.25
C PRO A 159 -27.44 -20.18 -54.38
N ILE A 160 -26.86 -19.03 -54.17
CA ILE A 160 -27.52 -17.73 -54.32
C ILE A 160 -27.97 -17.45 -55.77
N THR A 161 -27.37 -18.11 -56.75
CA THR A 161 -27.69 -18.00 -58.17
C THR A 161 -29.06 -18.62 -58.49
N THR A 162 -29.65 -19.39 -57.57
CA THR A 162 -31.00 -19.97 -57.70
C THR A 162 -32.09 -18.92 -57.59
N PHE A 163 -31.80 -17.84 -56.81
CA PHE A 163 -32.79 -16.83 -56.46
C PHE A 163 -32.73 -15.61 -57.41
N TYR A 164 -33.88 -15.01 -57.54
CA TYR A 164 -34.08 -13.81 -58.36
C TYR A 164 -34.52 -12.63 -57.46
N SER A 165 -34.12 -11.42 -57.84
CA SER A 165 -34.70 -10.23 -57.27
C SER A 165 -36.09 -9.97 -57.87
N LEU A 166 -36.98 -9.30 -57.12
CA LEU A 166 -38.30 -8.92 -57.62
C LEU A 166 -38.22 -8.10 -58.88
N LYS A 167 -37.20 -7.27 -59.06
CA LYS A 167 -36.96 -6.48 -60.26
C LYS A 167 -36.59 -7.38 -61.46
N GLU A 168 -35.65 -8.28 -61.25
CA GLU A 168 -35.26 -9.24 -62.32
C GLU A 168 -36.46 -10.07 -62.79
N VAL A 169 -37.27 -10.58 -61.84
CA VAL A 169 -38.46 -11.34 -62.17
C VAL A 169 -39.44 -10.49 -62.97
N TYR A 170 -39.67 -9.24 -62.54
CA TYR A 170 -40.55 -8.34 -63.27
C TYR A 170 -40.06 -8.14 -64.70
N ASP A 171 -38.80 -7.86 -64.93
CA ASP A 171 -38.25 -7.62 -66.25
C ASP A 171 -38.26 -8.91 -67.10
N MET A 172 -37.99 -10.08 -66.49
CA MET A 172 -38.02 -11.37 -67.19
C MET A 172 -39.46 -11.77 -67.61
N ILE A 173 -40.46 -11.52 -66.80
CA ILE A 173 -41.88 -11.80 -67.15
C ILE A 173 -42.25 -11.04 -68.43
N PHE A 174 -41.87 -9.77 -68.53
CA PHE A 174 -42.17 -8.99 -69.76
C PHE A 174 -41.33 -9.43 -70.95
N ALA A 175 -40.06 -9.80 -70.76
CA ALA A 175 -39.22 -10.33 -71.82
C ALA A 175 -39.74 -11.71 -72.34
N HIS A 176 -40.22 -12.55 -71.46
CA HIS A 176 -40.85 -13.84 -71.82
C HIS A 176 -42.22 -13.64 -72.53
N ALA A 177 -42.98 -12.65 -72.08
CA ALA A 177 -44.26 -12.31 -72.74
C ALA A 177 -44.04 -11.88 -74.19
N GLU A 178 -43.02 -11.02 -74.45
CA GLU A 178 -42.66 -10.59 -75.81
C GLU A 178 -42.26 -11.79 -76.68
N LYS A 179 -41.48 -12.75 -76.18
CA LYS A 179 -41.07 -13.98 -76.89
C LYS A 179 -42.27 -14.88 -77.10
N ALA A 180 -43.27 -14.90 -76.26
CA ALA A 180 -44.51 -15.67 -76.42
C ALA A 180 -45.52 -14.98 -77.37
N GLY A 181 -45.17 -13.82 -77.93
CA GLY A 181 -46.06 -13.07 -78.81
C GLY A 181 -47.16 -12.26 -78.12
N LEU A 182 -47.05 -12.09 -76.80
CA LEU A 182 -48.02 -11.32 -75.98
C LEU A 182 -47.61 -9.86 -75.95
N GLN A 183 -48.60 -8.96 -76.08
CA GLN A 183 -48.38 -7.53 -76.06
C GLN A 183 -48.06 -7.03 -74.64
N ARG A 184 -46.97 -6.33 -74.48
CA ARG A 184 -46.56 -5.76 -73.20
C ARG A 184 -47.59 -4.83 -72.56
N SER A 185 -48.24 -3.98 -73.38
CA SER A 185 -49.30 -3.07 -72.95
C SER A 185 -50.53 -3.76 -72.36
N GLU A 186 -50.86 -4.90 -72.88
CA GLU A 186 -51.99 -5.69 -72.36
C GLU A 186 -51.65 -6.38 -71.01
N LEU A 187 -50.43 -6.96 -70.93
CA LEU A 187 -49.93 -7.59 -69.71
C LEU A 187 -49.76 -6.56 -68.56
N GLN A 188 -49.41 -5.33 -68.86
CA GLN A 188 -49.31 -4.26 -67.87
C GLN A 188 -50.63 -3.93 -67.17
N LYS A 189 -51.80 -4.16 -67.85
CA LYS A 189 -53.13 -3.97 -67.25
C LYS A 189 -53.33 -4.87 -66.01
N LEU A 190 -52.70 -6.02 -65.98
CA LEU A 190 -52.76 -6.94 -64.82
C LEU A 190 -51.91 -6.48 -63.61
N SER A 191 -51.27 -5.35 -63.67
CA SER A 191 -50.45 -4.82 -62.55
C SER A 191 -49.50 -5.87 -61.97
N VAL A 192 -48.67 -6.50 -62.83
CA VAL A 192 -47.77 -7.63 -62.52
C VAL A 192 -47.01 -7.45 -61.19
N ALA A 193 -46.60 -6.21 -60.92
CA ALA A 193 -45.86 -5.89 -59.71
C ALA A 193 -46.63 -6.18 -58.40
N SER A 194 -47.99 -6.14 -58.45
CA SER A 194 -48.83 -6.43 -57.26
C SER A 194 -48.81 -7.88 -56.83
N TYR A 195 -48.45 -8.78 -57.73
CA TYR A 195 -48.38 -10.23 -57.46
C TYR A 195 -46.95 -10.68 -57.14
N LEU A 196 -45.92 -9.77 -57.21
CA LEU A 196 -44.57 -10.11 -56.87
C LEU A 196 -44.28 -9.70 -55.40
N GLU A 197 -43.87 -10.67 -54.61
CA GLU A 197 -43.48 -10.51 -53.23
C GLU A 197 -42.35 -11.51 -52.91
N ASP A 198 -41.41 -11.05 -52.10
CA ASP A 198 -40.28 -11.90 -51.69
C ASP A 198 -40.81 -13.07 -50.79
N ASN A 199 -40.56 -14.28 -51.24
CA ASN A 199 -40.91 -15.50 -50.51
C ASN A 199 -39.69 -16.19 -49.86
N VAL A 200 -38.48 -15.59 -50.01
CA VAL A 200 -37.28 -16.02 -49.34
C VAL A 200 -36.77 -14.84 -48.51
N ARG A 201 -36.90 -14.95 -47.19
CA ARG A 201 -36.54 -13.86 -46.26
C ARG A 201 -35.49 -14.30 -45.29
N TYR A 202 -34.58 -13.36 -44.93
CA TYR A 202 -33.55 -13.58 -43.91
C TYR A 202 -34.18 -13.84 -42.58
N ASP A 203 -33.79 -14.97 -41.95
CA ASP A 203 -34.22 -15.32 -40.60
C ASP A 203 -33.10 -15.12 -39.65
N LYS A 204 -33.14 -13.96 -38.95
CA LYS A 204 -32.11 -13.55 -37.98
C LYS A 204 -32.09 -14.49 -36.76
N GLU A 205 -33.24 -14.91 -36.30
CA GLU A 205 -33.35 -15.72 -35.08
C GLU A 205 -32.78 -17.12 -35.33
N TYR A 206 -33.19 -17.73 -36.46
CA TYR A 206 -32.68 -19.05 -36.83
C TYR A 206 -31.18 -19.04 -37.19
N THR A 207 -30.70 -17.97 -37.84
CA THR A 207 -29.28 -17.78 -38.08
C THR A 207 -28.48 -17.71 -36.80
N ALA A 208 -28.98 -16.94 -35.79
CA ALA A 208 -28.35 -16.85 -34.48
C ALA A 208 -28.33 -18.19 -33.76
N LYS A 209 -29.42 -18.99 -33.87
CA LYS A 209 -29.51 -20.32 -33.28
C LYS A 209 -28.49 -21.29 -33.91
N VAL A 210 -28.40 -21.33 -35.24
CA VAL A 210 -27.44 -22.19 -35.95
C VAL A 210 -25.98 -21.81 -35.57
N LEU A 211 -25.70 -20.52 -35.42
CA LEU A 211 -24.41 -20.05 -34.98
C LEU A 211 -24.11 -20.45 -33.52
N ASP A 212 -25.10 -20.31 -32.63
CA ASP A 212 -24.95 -20.69 -31.22
C ASP A 212 -24.75 -22.19 -31.05
N ASP A 213 -25.51 -23.01 -31.79
CA ASP A 213 -25.37 -24.47 -31.84
C ASP A 213 -23.95 -24.86 -32.33
N ALA A 214 -23.44 -24.18 -33.37
CA ALA A 214 -22.10 -24.41 -33.89
C ALA A 214 -21.01 -24.00 -32.90
N LEU A 215 -21.15 -22.85 -32.22
CA LEU A 215 -20.25 -22.38 -31.18
C LEU A 215 -20.28 -23.29 -29.94
N SER A 216 -21.45 -23.77 -29.55
CA SER A 216 -21.60 -24.65 -28.38
C SER A 216 -21.02 -26.06 -28.62
N SER A 217 -20.94 -26.49 -29.86
CA SER A 217 -20.31 -27.76 -30.24
C SER A 217 -18.80 -27.74 -30.24
N LEU A 218 -18.20 -26.55 -30.01
CA LEU A 218 -16.76 -26.34 -30.04
C LEU A 218 -16.11 -27.00 -28.82
N SER A 219 -15.21 -27.96 -29.04
CA SER A 219 -14.49 -28.59 -27.94
C SER A 219 -13.53 -27.62 -27.26
N ALA A 220 -13.61 -27.53 -25.93
CA ALA A 220 -12.68 -26.74 -25.14
C ALA A 220 -11.26 -27.33 -25.08
N SER A 221 -11.06 -28.58 -25.56
CA SER A 221 -9.80 -29.31 -25.51
C SER A 221 -9.33 -29.72 -26.91
N THR A 222 -8.00 -29.82 -27.06
CA THR A 222 -7.35 -30.31 -28.30
C THR A 222 -6.96 -31.78 -28.24
N GLY A 223 -6.91 -32.37 -27.04
CA GLY A 223 -6.51 -33.75 -26.82
C GLY A 223 -6.60 -34.13 -25.35
N MET A 224 -6.05 -35.26 -24.99
CA MET A 224 -6.03 -35.80 -23.63
C MET A 224 -4.64 -36.34 -23.33
N VAL A 225 -4.13 -36.06 -22.12
CA VAL A 225 -2.91 -36.68 -21.56
C VAL A 225 -3.37 -37.85 -20.70
N GLN A 226 -2.75 -39.02 -20.92
CA GLN A 226 -3.11 -40.24 -20.19
C GLN A 226 -2.34 -40.38 -18.87
N GLN A 227 -2.91 -41.04 -17.91
CA GLN A 227 -2.24 -41.37 -16.64
C GLN A 227 -0.93 -42.12 -16.89
N GLY A 228 0.15 -41.67 -16.22
CA GLY A 228 1.50 -42.21 -16.39
C GLY A 228 2.26 -41.65 -17.57
N GLU A 229 1.64 -40.86 -18.44
CA GLU A 229 2.33 -40.21 -19.56
C GLU A 229 3.34 -39.19 -19.04
N ARG A 230 4.55 -39.21 -19.63
CA ARG A 230 5.60 -38.25 -19.32
C ARG A 230 5.26 -36.88 -19.93
N ILE A 231 5.25 -35.83 -19.10
CA ILE A 231 4.97 -34.48 -19.56
C ILE A 231 6.26 -33.73 -19.88
N ILE A 232 7.20 -33.62 -18.91
CA ILE A 232 8.47 -32.92 -19.07
C ILE A 232 9.49 -33.41 -18.04
N ASP A 233 10.77 -33.40 -18.41
CA ASP A 233 11.88 -33.73 -17.53
C ASP A 233 12.84 -32.57 -17.34
N ARG A 234 13.67 -32.64 -16.31
CA ARG A 234 14.64 -31.61 -15.96
C ARG A 234 15.59 -31.29 -17.10
N GLY A 235 15.72 -30.01 -17.43
CA GLY A 235 16.55 -29.51 -18.52
C GLY A 235 15.87 -29.47 -19.90
N GLU A 236 14.68 -30.05 -20.07
CA GLU A 236 13.91 -29.93 -21.30
C GLU A 236 13.32 -28.53 -21.48
N ILE A 237 13.30 -28.03 -22.72
CA ILE A 237 12.73 -26.72 -23.01
C ILE A 237 11.20 -26.82 -23.01
N VAL A 238 10.55 -25.92 -22.28
CA VAL A 238 9.10 -25.79 -22.26
C VAL A 238 8.63 -25.27 -23.61
N THR A 239 8.27 -26.17 -24.52
CA THR A 239 7.70 -25.80 -25.83
C THR A 239 6.26 -25.27 -25.66
N PRO A 240 5.67 -24.57 -26.67
CA PRO A 240 4.26 -24.12 -26.60
C PRO A 240 3.28 -25.25 -26.30
N HIS A 241 3.53 -26.44 -26.85
CA HIS A 241 2.71 -27.63 -26.59
C HIS A 241 2.82 -28.11 -25.13
N ILE A 242 4.04 -28.23 -24.62
CA ILE A 242 4.29 -28.61 -23.22
C ILE A 242 3.73 -27.54 -22.26
N TYR A 243 3.86 -26.27 -22.63
CA TYR A 243 3.28 -25.17 -21.85
C TYR A 243 1.74 -25.32 -21.71
N ASN A 244 1.04 -25.65 -22.79
CA ASN A 244 -0.39 -25.88 -22.76
C ASN A 244 -0.78 -27.13 -21.95
N ILE A 245 0.04 -28.19 -22.01
CA ILE A 245 -0.17 -29.39 -21.17
C ILE A 245 -0.02 -29.04 -19.69
N LEU A 246 1.07 -28.36 -19.31
CA LEU A 246 1.32 -27.95 -17.91
C LEU A 246 0.24 -27.01 -17.39
N ARG A 247 -0.19 -26.07 -18.23
CA ARG A 247 -1.30 -25.15 -17.90
C ARG A 247 -2.61 -25.94 -17.70
N SER A 248 -2.90 -26.89 -18.56
CA SER A 248 -4.09 -27.74 -18.47
C SER A 248 -4.05 -28.64 -17.25
N TYR A 249 -2.90 -29.19 -16.92
CA TYR A 249 -2.66 -29.93 -15.69
C TYR A 249 -2.95 -29.09 -14.46
N ASN A 250 -2.47 -27.84 -14.45
CA ASN A 250 -2.74 -26.89 -13.38
C ASN A 250 -4.27 -26.64 -13.21
N ILE A 251 -4.96 -26.34 -14.31
CA ILE A 251 -6.42 -26.10 -14.28
C ILE A 251 -7.15 -27.33 -13.75
N GLU A 252 -6.78 -28.52 -14.23
CA GLU A 252 -7.45 -29.75 -13.83
C GLU A 252 -7.13 -30.14 -12.38
N GLN A 253 -5.92 -29.86 -11.92
CA GLN A 253 -5.55 -30.06 -10.53
C GLN A 253 -6.40 -29.16 -9.60
N VAL A 254 -6.61 -27.90 -9.97
CA VAL A 254 -7.49 -26.98 -9.25
C VAL A 254 -8.93 -27.52 -9.24
N ASN A 255 -9.43 -27.96 -10.37
CA ASN A 255 -10.83 -28.45 -10.50
C ASN A 255 -11.06 -29.73 -9.69
N ARG A 256 -10.13 -30.69 -9.72
CA ARG A 256 -10.24 -31.98 -9.00
C ARG A 256 -10.04 -31.84 -7.50
N LEU A 257 -9.14 -30.96 -7.08
CA LEU A 257 -8.89 -30.75 -5.65
C LEU A 257 -10.06 -30.02 -4.97
N GLY A 258 -10.98 -29.41 -5.72
CA GLY A 258 -12.21 -28.79 -5.23
C GLY A 258 -12.01 -27.60 -4.30
N GLY A 259 -13.07 -27.00 -3.80
CA GLY A 259 -13.06 -25.85 -2.89
C GLY A 259 -12.35 -26.09 -1.54
N ASP A 260 -12.20 -27.35 -1.12
CA ASP A 260 -11.55 -27.73 0.14
C ASP A 260 -10.05 -27.46 0.13
N THR A 261 -9.38 -27.56 -1.03
CA THR A 261 -7.92 -27.35 -1.12
C THR A 261 -7.54 -25.88 -0.99
N ALA A 262 -8.35 -24.97 -1.52
CA ALA A 262 -8.15 -23.55 -1.30
C ALA A 262 -8.25 -23.21 0.20
N SER A 263 -9.14 -23.89 0.91
CA SER A 263 -9.29 -23.73 2.37
C SER A 263 -8.08 -24.28 3.13
N ILE A 264 -7.54 -25.43 2.74
CA ILE A 264 -6.35 -26.03 3.36
C ILE A 264 -5.11 -25.15 3.09
N PHE A 265 -4.95 -24.67 1.86
CA PHE A 265 -3.84 -23.80 1.49
C PHE A 265 -3.88 -22.46 2.22
N ASN A 266 -5.05 -21.83 2.31
CA ASN A 266 -5.26 -20.61 3.08
C ASN A 266 -5.06 -20.86 4.58
N GLY A 267 -5.42 -22.05 5.09
CA GLY A 267 -5.13 -22.49 6.44
C GLY A 267 -3.62 -22.59 6.71
N GLY A 268 -2.86 -23.17 5.78
CA GLY A 268 -1.39 -23.22 5.84
C GLY A 268 -0.74 -21.84 5.84
N LEU A 269 -1.19 -20.95 4.96
CA LEU A 269 -0.73 -19.56 4.94
C LEU A 269 -1.06 -18.84 6.27
N PHE A 270 -2.27 -19.00 6.77
CA PHE A 270 -2.66 -18.42 8.05
C PHE A 270 -1.75 -18.89 9.19
N LEU A 271 -1.50 -20.20 9.29
CA LEU A 271 -0.63 -20.77 10.31
C LEU A 271 0.82 -20.26 10.18
N TYR A 272 1.32 -20.15 8.95
CA TYR A 272 2.66 -19.61 8.69
C TYR A 272 2.76 -18.14 9.14
N MET A 273 1.83 -17.29 8.72
CA MET A 273 1.80 -15.87 9.11
C MET A 273 1.57 -15.73 10.62
N LEU A 274 0.69 -16.54 11.20
CA LEU A 274 0.43 -16.55 12.64
C LEU A 274 1.70 -16.90 13.43
N LEU A 275 2.45 -17.91 13.00
CA LEU A 275 3.71 -18.29 13.63
C LEU A 275 4.72 -17.15 13.57
N LEU A 276 4.97 -16.59 12.38
CA LEU A 276 5.93 -15.50 12.19
C LEU A 276 5.57 -14.28 13.05
N PHE A 277 4.34 -13.85 12.98
CA PHE A 277 3.89 -12.65 13.70
C PHE A 277 3.78 -12.88 15.20
N SER A 278 3.46 -14.10 15.64
CA SER A 278 3.50 -14.44 17.06
C SER A 278 4.92 -14.37 17.63
N ILE A 279 5.92 -14.83 16.89
CA ILE A 279 7.33 -14.71 17.28
C ILE A 279 7.72 -13.23 17.41
N LEU A 280 7.37 -12.39 16.43
CA LEU A 280 7.61 -10.94 16.50
C LEU A 280 6.86 -10.31 17.69
N GLY A 281 5.60 -10.68 17.90
CA GLY A 281 4.80 -10.21 19.04
C GLY A 281 5.41 -10.58 20.39
N ILE A 282 5.86 -11.83 20.54
CA ILE A 282 6.57 -12.31 21.74
C ILE A 282 7.87 -11.53 21.95
N TYR A 283 8.66 -11.32 20.88
CA TYR A 283 9.86 -10.49 20.95
C TYR A 283 9.56 -9.09 21.49
N ILE A 284 8.52 -8.44 20.96
CA ILE A 284 8.12 -7.09 21.41
C ILE A 284 7.68 -7.10 22.88
N ILE A 285 6.92 -8.11 23.31
CA ILE A 285 6.46 -8.25 24.69
C ILE A 285 7.65 -8.45 25.66
N LEU A 286 8.66 -9.20 25.25
CA LEU A 286 9.79 -9.53 26.13
C LEU A 286 10.86 -8.44 26.17
N PHE A 287 11.17 -7.82 25.02
CA PHE A 287 12.35 -6.97 24.86
C PHE A 287 12.02 -5.49 24.57
N CYS A 288 10.78 -5.16 24.20
CA CYS A 288 10.40 -3.80 23.80
C CYS A 288 9.25 -3.25 24.68
N GLN A 289 9.32 -3.42 26.00
CA GLN A 289 8.26 -2.97 26.94
C GLN A 289 7.90 -1.48 26.79
N PRO A 290 8.87 -0.53 26.65
CA PRO A 290 8.54 0.89 26.45
C PRO A 290 7.72 1.16 25.18
N PHE A 291 7.95 0.37 24.14
CA PHE A 291 7.20 0.47 22.87
C PHE A 291 5.70 0.20 23.08
N LEU A 292 5.34 -0.72 23.95
CA LEU A 292 3.96 -1.12 24.22
C LEU A 292 3.17 -0.15 25.11
N GLN A 293 3.83 0.82 25.74
CA GLN A 293 3.16 1.81 26.59
C GLN A 293 2.19 2.69 25.79
N GLN A 294 2.48 2.90 24.50
CA GLN A 294 1.65 3.71 23.63
C GLN A 294 0.99 2.84 22.54
N PRO A 295 -0.35 2.68 22.54
CA PRO A 295 -1.04 1.84 21.55
C PRO A 295 -0.77 2.23 20.08
N ARG A 296 -0.55 3.53 19.83
CA ARG A 296 -0.21 4.05 18.49
C ARG A 296 1.06 3.42 17.89
N ASN A 297 2.01 3.01 18.74
CA ASN A 297 3.24 2.36 18.28
C ASN A 297 2.95 1.01 17.60
N LEU A 298 2.09 0.20 18.23
CA LEU A 298 1.66 -1.07 17.66
C LEU A 298 0.86 -0.87 16.37
N VAL A 299 -0.02 0.14 16.33
CA VAL A 299 -0.80 0.46 15.12
C VAL A 299 0.13 0.82 13.97
N LEU A 300 1.13 1.69 14.18
CA LEU A 300 2.10 2.05 13.15
C LEU A 300 2.85 0.82 12.61
N LEU A 301 3.37 -0.02 13.52
CA LEU A 301 4.10 -1.23 13.17
C LEU A 301 3.25 -2.17 12.32
N LEU A 302 2.01 -2.46 12.76
CA LEU A 302 1.08 -3.33 12.03
C LEU A 302 0.69 -2.75 10.67
N THR A 303 0.49 -1.43 10.59
CA THR A 303 0.18 -0.74 9.32
C THR A 303 1.33 -0.87 8.33
N LEU A 304 2.56 -0.61 8.76
CA LEU A 304 3.74 -0.71 7.90
C LEU A 304 3.95 -2.17 7.44
N LEU A 305 3.90 -3.13 8.36
CA LEU A 305 4.04 -4.55 8.05
C LEU A 305 2.96 -5.01 7.06
N PHE A 306 1.70 -4.66 7.33
CA PHE A 306 0.58 -4.94 6.43
C PHE A 306 0.79 -4.36 5.04
N THR A 307 1.20 -3.08 4.96
CA THR A 307 1.37 -2.39 3.68
C THR A 307 2.38 -3.10 2.77
N PHE A 308 3.56 -3.46 3.30
CA PHE A 308 4.59 -4.10 2.49
C PHE A 308 4.25 -5.55 2.10
N VAL A 309 3.64 -6.31 3.00
CA VAL A 309 3.18 -7.68 2.69
C VAL A 309 2.02 -7.63 1.68
N ALA A 310 1.07 -6.72 1.85
CA ALA A 310 -0.05 -6.55 0.92
C ALA A 310 0.39 -6.06 -0.47
N LEU A 311 1.40 -5.17 -0.55
CA LEU A 311 1.99 -4.76 -1.83
C LEU A 311 2.65 -5.94 -2.54
N THR A 312 3.33 -6.81 -1.79
CA THR A 312 3.94 -8.02 -2.37
C THR A 312 2.88 -8.99 -2.87
N GLU A 313 1.84 -9.21 -2.08
CA GLU A 313 0.70 -10.04 -2.48
C GLU A 313 -0.01 -9.49 -3.71
N LEU A 314 -0.29 -8.17 -3.73
CA LEU A 314 -0.89 -7.49 -4.86
C LEU A 314 -0.05 -7.64 -6.14
N GLN A 315 1.28 -7.48 -6.03
CA GLN A 315 2.21 -7.69 -7.11
C GLN A 315 2.13 -9.13 -7.62
N ALA A 316 2.19 -10.10 -6.70
CA ALA A 316 2.13 -11.52 -7.05
C ALA A 316 0.79 -11.94 -7.70
N ARG A 317 -0.28 -11.21 -7.42
CA ARG A 317 -1.62 -11.45 -7.98
C ARG A 317 -1.83 -10.81 -9.34
N THR A 318 -1.35 -9.58 -9.52
CA THR A 318 -1.70 -8.76 -10.69
C THR A 318 -0.57 -8.68 -11.70
N GLU A 319 0.67 -8.94 -11.29
CA GLU A 319 1.90 -8.71 -12.08
C GLU A 319 1.98 -7.29 -12.68
N PHE A 320 1.19 -6.36 -12.14
CA PHE A 320 1.05 -4.99 -12.65
C PHE A 320 2.36 -4.21 -12.59
N PHE A 321 3.19 -4.50 -11.60
CA PHE A 321 4.51 -3.88 -11.44
C PHE A 321 5.54 -4.92 -10.97
N PRO A 322 6.83 -4.76 -11.35
CA PRO A 322 7.89 -5.68 -10.91
C PRO A 322 8.18 -5.57 -9.41
N ILE A 323 8.50 -6.69 -8.76
CA ILE A 323 8.76 -6.75 -7.32
C ILE A 323 9.94 -5.86 -6.88
N GLN A 324 10.91 -5.64 -7.75
CA GLN A 324 12.09 -4.80 -7.52
C GLN A 324 11.73 -3.33 -7.20
N VAL A 325 10.55 -2.88 -7.62
CA VAL A 325 10.09 -1.50 -7.37
C VAL A 325 9.62 -1.31 -5.94
N ILE A 326 9.22 -2.38 -5.22
CA ILE A 326 8.76 -2.28 -3.83
C ILE A 326 9.94 -1.90 -2.91
N PRO A 327 9.90 -0.71 -2.26
CA PRO A 327 11.02 -0.22 -1.46
C PRO A 327 11.00 -0.79 -0.03
N TYR A 328 11.24 -2.09 0.14
CA TYR A 328 11.17 -2.74 1.46
C TYR A 328 12.07 -2.08 2.50
N VAL A 329 13.25 -1.62 2.11
CA VAL A 329 14.19 -0.92 3.00
C VAL A 329 13.59 0.37 3.57
N MET A 330 12.60 0.98 2.90
CA MET A 330 11.89 2.15 3.45
C MET A 330 11.20 1.83 4.77
N LEU A 331 10.66 0.61 4.93
CA LEU A 331 10.09 0.17 6.22
C LEU A 331 11.16 0.23 7.34
N LEU A 332 12.37 -0.28 7.06
CA LEU A 332 13.47 -0.25 8.02
C LEU A 332 13.87 1.20 8.35
N ILE A 333 13.98 2.07 7.34
CA ILE A 333 14.30 3.50 7.53
C ILE A 333 13.23 4.18 8.40
N LEU A 334 11.94 3.96 8.11
CA LEU A 334 10.84 4.53 8.88
C LEU A 334 10.85 4.02 10.33
N MET A 335 10.94 2.72 10.53
CA MET A 335 11.00 2.15 11.89
C MET A 335 12.23 2.64 12.66
N ARG A 336 13.38 2.81 11.99
CA ARG A 336 14.62 3.33 12.60
C ARG A 336 14.53 4.80 12.96
N SER A 337 13.73 5.58 12.23
CA SER A 337 13.54 7.02 12.47
C SER A 337 12.81 7.32 13.79
N PHE A 338 11.95 6.38 14.23
CA PHE A 338 11.12 6.56 15.43
C PHE A 338 11.46 5.61 16.57
N PHE A 339 12.07 4.46 16.26
CA PHE A 339 12.34 3.40 17.22
C PHE A 339 13.78 2.91 17.13
N GLY A 340 14.19 2.10 18.08
CA GLY A 340 15.56 1.57 18.12
C GLY A 340 15.90 0.64 16.96
N SER A 341 17.19 0.49 16.65
CA SER A 341 17.72 -0.35 15.57
C SER A 341 17.26 -1.80 15.65
N HIS A 342 17.17 -2.35 16.85
CA HIS A 342 16.76 -3.75 17.07
C HIS A 342 15.32 -4.01 16.64
N LEU A 343 14.39 -3.11 16.99
CA LEU A 343 12.99 -3.26 16.60
C LEU A 343 12.82 -3.07 15.09
N ALA A 344 13.51 -2.07 14.52
CA ALA A 344 13.48 -1.81 13.09
C ALA A 344 13.97 -3.01 12.28
N LEU A 345 15.11 -3.62 12.67
CA LEU A 345 15.66 -4.78 12.01
C LEU A 345 14.73 -5.99 12.11
N ASN A 346 14.21 -6.30 13.31
CA ASN A 346 13.32 -7.43 13.49
C ASN A 346 12.02 -7.25 12.69
N THR A 347 11.40 -6.07 12.73
CA THR A 347 10.19 -5.80 11.92
C THR A 347 10.47 -5.98 10.43
N TYR A 348 11.61 -5.47 9.94
CA TYR A 348 12.04 -5.65 8.57
C TYR A 348 12.22 -7.13 8.20
N LEU A 349 12.97 -7.89 9.03
CA LEU A 349 13.23 -9.31 8.82
C LEU A 349 11.93 -10.12 8.70
N PHE A 350 11.01 -9.93 9.65
CA PHE A 350 9.72 -10.63 9.62
C PHE A 350 8.85 -10.19 8.42
N THR A 351 8.93 -8.94 7.99
CA THR A 351 8.25 -8.47 6.77
C THR A 351 8.80 -9.16 5.53
N ILE A 352 10.15 -9.27 5.39
CA ILE A 352 10.77 -9.97 4.26
C ILE A 352 10.42 -11.45 4.25
N LEU A 353 10.46 -12.12 5.40
CA LEU A 353 10.06 -13.53 5.49
C LEU A 353 8.59 -13.75 5.14
N ALA A 354 7.70 -12.88 5.61
CA ALA A 354 6.28 -12.93 5.25
C ALA A 354 6.07 -12.66 3.74
N SER A 355 6.76 -11.68 3.18
CA SER A 355 6.69 -11.33 1.76
C SER A 355 7.27 -12.42 0.86
N ALA A 356 8.32 -13.13 1.28
CA ALA A 356 8.95 -14.21 0.52
C ALA A 356 7.97 -15.35 0.19
N TYR A 357 6.94 -15.55 0.99
CA TYR A 357 5.87 -16.50 0.72
C TYR A 357 5.14 -16.20 -0.59
N PHE A 358 5.04 -14.93 -0.96
CA PHE A 358 4.38 -14.47 -2.18
C PHE A 358 5.33 -14.34 -3.39
N VAL A 359 6.58 -14.80 -3.25
CA VAL A 359 7.62 -14.83 -4.31
C VAL A 359 8.00 -16.29 -4.61
N PRO A 360 7.13 -17.09 -5.22
CA PRO A 360 7.33 -18.54 -5.34
C PRO A 360 8.46 -18.93 -6.28
N SER A 361 8.80 -18.10 -7.27
CA SER A 361 9.83 -18.42 -8.26
C SER A 361 11.24 -18.47 -7.66
N GLU A 362 11.60 -17.52 -6.81
CA GLU A 362 12.95 -17.39 -6.23
C GLU A 362 12.94 -16.82 -4.81
N PRO A 363 12.32 -17.48 -3.83
CA PRO A 363 12.17 -16.94 -2.49
C PRO A 363 13.52 -16.72 -1.77
N LEU A 364 14.49 -17.60 -2.00
CA LEU A 364 15.82 -17.51 -1.37
C LEU A 364 16.63 -16.36 -1.96
N SER A 365 16.61 -16.16 -3.27
CA SER A 365 17.25 -15.01 -3.94
C SER A 365 16.65 -13.70 -3.45
N PHE A 366 15.32 -13.62 -3.35
CA PHE A 366 14.62 -12.48 -2.79
C PHE A 366 15.08 -12.17 -1.36
N ILE A 367 15.07 -13.16 -0.46
CA ILE A 367 15.49 -13.00 0.93
C ILE A 367 16.94 -12.52 0.98
N PHE A 368 17.85 -13.13 0.23
CA PHE A 368 19.28 -12.79 0.23
C PHE A 368 19.50 -11.33 -0.21
N ILE A 369 18.88 -10.91 -1.31
CA ILE A 369 18.99 -9.54 -1.83
C ILE A 369 18.44 -8.55 -0.81
N GLN A 370 17.25 -8.79 -0.26
CA GLN A 370 16.62 -7.88 0.70
C GLN A 370 17.39 -7.80 2.02
N LEU A 371 17.87 -8.93 2.56
CA LEU A 371 18.67 -8.91 3.79
C LEU A 371 19.96 -8.13 3.62
N SER A 372 20.68 -8.33 2.51
CA SER A 372 21.91 -7.57 2.21
C SER A 372 21.65 -6.08 2.14
N ALA A 373 20.57 -5.66 1.50
CA ALA A 373 20.13 -4.27 1.42
C ALA A 373 19.73 -3.70 2.78
N GLY A 374 18.97 -4.47 3.58
CA GLY A 374 18.54 -4.06 4.92
C GLY A 374 19.70 -3.88 5.89
N PHE A 375 20.67 -4.80 5.93
CA PHE A 375 21.87 -4.64 6.75
C PHE A 375 22.70 -3.42 6.34
N THR A 376 22.83 -3.19 5.04
CA THR A 376 23.53 -2.00 4.52
C THR A 376 22.85 -0.71 4.98
N ALA A 377 21.53 -0.65 4.89
CA ALA A 377 20.76 0.47 5.40
C ALA A 377 20.97 0.66 6.91
N LEU A 378 20.89 -0.41 7.69
CA LEU A 378 21.07 -0.35 9.14
C LEU A 378 22.46 0.19 9.53
N PHE A 379 23.52 -0.31 8.90
CA PHE A 379 24.88 0.14 9.17
C PHE A 379 25.15 1.58 8.71
N SER A 380 24.56 1.99 7.59
CA SER A 380 24.71 3.36 7.08
C SER A 380 23.93 4.40 7.89
N LEU A 381 22.92 3.96 8.67
CA LEU A 381 22.05 4.81 9.48
C LEU A 381 22.29 4.69 10.99
N GLN A 382 23.55 4.47 11.43
CA GLN A 382 23.88 4.35 12.85
C GLN A 382 23.46 5.57 13.68
N SER A 383 23.60 6.75 13.13
CA SER A 383 23.13 7.99 13.73
C SER A 383 22.31 8.80 12.73
N LEU A 384 20.99 8.86 12.91
CA LEU A 384 20.11 9.67 12.05
C LEU A 384 20.13 11.13 12.52
N THR A 385 21.15 11.87 12.08
CA THR A 385 21.35 13.28 12.48
C THR A 385 21.13 14.27 11.34
N SER A 386 21.02 13.81 10.11
CA SER A 386 20.79 14.69 8.96
C SER A 386 20.05 13.99 7.82
N ARG A 387 19.31 14.77 7.03
CA ARG A 387 18.62 14.29 5.81
C ARG A 387 19.56 13.67 4.79
N GLY A 388 20.78 14.22 4.68
CA GLY A 388 21.81 13.72 3.76
C GLY A 388 22.25 12.29 4.05
N GLN A 389 22.10 11.79 5.28
CA GLN A 389 22.40 10.40 5.63
C GLN A 389 21.41 9.42 4.99
N ILE A 390 20.12 9.79 4.89
CA ILE A 390 19.10 8.96 4.22
C ILE A 390 19.43 8.82 2.74
N ILE A 391 19.84 9.94 2.08
CA ILE A 391 20.22 9.92 0.66
C ILE A 391 21.46 9.04 0.44
N ARG A 392 22.48 9.16 1.29
CA ARG A 392 23.69 8.31 1.23
C ARG A 392 23.34 6.84 1.46
N ALA A 393 22.49 6.54 2.45
CA ALA A 393 22.04 5.19 2.72
C ALA A 393 21.27 4.60 1.53
N ALA A 394 20.35 5.36 0.92
CA ALA A 394 19.61 4.95 -0.26
C ALA A 394 20.54 4.61 -1.43
N PHE A 395 21.58 5.41 -1.66
CA PHE A 395 22.57 5.16 -2.70
C PHE A 395 23.42 3.90 -2.42
N LEU A 396 23.86 3.69 -1.17
CA LEU A 396 24.58 2.48 -0.77
C LEU A 396 23.70 1.22 -0.92
N VAL A 397 22.42 1.31 -0.54
CA VAL A 397 21.44 0.24 -0.73
C VAL A 397 21.28 -0.09 -2.21
N PHE A 398 21.19 0.92 -3.07
CA PHE A 398 21.13 0.72 -4.53
C PHE A 398 22.35 -0.05 -5.03
N LEU A 399 23.57 0.34 -4.62
CA LEU A 399 24.80 -0.38 -5.02
C LEU A 399 24.77 -1.84 -4.56
N VAL A 400 24.24 -2.11 -3.36
CA VAL A 400 24.10 -3.47 -2.85
C VAL A 400 23.03 -4.24 -3.61
N TYR A 401 21.90 -3.65 -3.96
CA TYR A 401 20.91 -4.28 -4.84
C TYR A 401 21.53 -4.69 -6.17
N VAL A 402 22.28 -3.78 -6.82
CA VAL A 402 22.99 -4.06 -8.07
C VAL A 402 23.99 -5.20 -7.91
N GLY A 403 24.85 -5.13 -6.88
CA GLY A 403 25.89 -6.14 -6.65
C GLY A 403 25.32 -7.53 -6.30
N THR A 404 24.34 -7.57 -5.40
CA THR A 404 23.75 -8.85 -4.95
C THR A 404 22.89 -9.50 -6.03
N SER A 405 22.13 -8.70 -6.80
CA SER A 405 21.36 -9.24 -7.94
C SER A 405 22.27 -9.74 -9.05
N MET A 406 23.39 -9.07 -9.32
CA MET A 406 24.40 -9.53 -10.27
C MET A 406 25.02 -10.88 -9.84
N ILE A 407 25.34 -11.04 -8.56
CA ILE A 407 25.88 -12.30 -8.01
C ILE A 407 24.87 -13.44 -8.15
N VAL A 408 23.60 -13.17 -7.84
CA VAL A 408 22.52 -14.15 -7.97
C VAL A 408 22.32 -14.56 -9.42
N GLU A 409 22.23 -13.60 -10.34
CA GLU A 409 22.07 -13.86 -11.77
C GLU A 409 23.24 -14.69 -12.32
N TRP A 410 24.47 -14.29 -11.98
CA TRP A 410 25.65 -15.01 -12.42
C TRP A 410 25.73 -16.43 -11.85
N GLY A 411 25.30 -16.61 -10.61
CA GLY A 411 25.25 -17.93 -9.95
C GLY A 411 24.23 -18.87 -10.60
N HIS A 412 23.10 -18.35 -11.13
CA HIS A 412 22.06 -19.15 -11.74
C HIS A 412 22.29 -19.41 -13.24
N GLU A 413 22.68 -18.39 -14.01
CA GLU A 413 22.75 -18.45 -15.47
C GLU A 413 24.20 -18.57 -16.00
N GLY A 414 25.22 -18.44 -15.17
CA GLY A 414 26.63 -18.45 -15.58
C GLY A 414 27.06 -17.24 -16.43
N ALA A 415 26.13 -16.32 -16.72
CA ALA A 415 26.33 -15.08 -17.48
C ALA A 415 25.29 -14.02 -17.07
N ILE A 416 25.58 -12.76 -17.38
CA ILE A 416 24.65 -11.67 -17.18
C ILE A 416 23.68 -11.60 -18.37
N SER A 417 22.38 -11.82 -18.13
CA SER A 417 21.35 -11.80 -19.17
C SER A 417 21.01 -10.38 -19.63
N ARG A 418 20.35 -10.25 -20.80
CA ARG A 418 19.81 -8.95 -21.24
C ARG A 418 18.74 -8.42 -20.28
N GLY A 419 18.02 -9.29 -19.57
CA GLY A 419 17.01 -8.96 -18.57
C GLY A 419 17.57 -8.21 -17.37
N TYR A 420 18.84 -8.42 -17.03
CA TYR A 420 19.52 -7.75 -15.92
C TYR A 420 19.50 -6.21 -16.05
N TRP A 421 19.63 -5.66 -17.26
CA TRP A 421 19.58 -4.21 -17.45
C TRP A 421 18.21 -3.61 -17.10
N ILE A 422 17.14 -4.38 -17.30
CA ILE A 422 15.80 -3.98 -16.86
C ILE A 422 15.72 -4.00 -15.32
N GLN A 423 16.26 -5.02 -14.68
CA GLN A 423 16.32 -5.09 -13.21
C GLN A 423 17.11 -3.92 -12.61
N LEU A 424 18.23 -3.56 -13.25
CA LEU A 424 19.04 -2.40 -12.85
C LEU A 424 18.24 -1.09 -12.91
N PHE A 425 17.48 -0.87 -13.97
CA PHE A 425 16.58 0.27 -14.08
C PHE A 425 15.52 0.27 -12.97
N LEU A 426 14.93 -0.88 -12.66
CA LEU A 426 13.92 -1.01 -11.60
C LEU A 426 14.50 -0.74 -10.22
N TYR A 427 15.73 -1.16 -9.92
CA TYR A 427 16.42 -0.76 -8.70
C TYR A 427 16.73 0.75 -8.68
N GLY A 428 16.94 1.37 -9.83
CA GLY A 428 17.02 2.84 -9.95
C GLY A 428 15.71 3.53 -9.56
N VAL A 429 14.56 2.97 -9.94
CA VAL A 429 13.24 3.44 -9.48
C VAL A 429 13.09 3.25 -7.97
N ASN A 430 13.52 2.10 -7.45
CA ASN A 430 13.51 1.83 -6.00
C ASN A 430 14.36 2.84 -5.22
N LEU A 431 15.55 3.21 -5.73
CA LEU A 431 16.40 4.25 -5.16
C LEU A 431 15.63 5.57 -4.99
N ILE A 432 14.87 5.97 -6.01
CA ILE A 432 14.05 7.20 -5.94
C ILE A 432 13.03 7.09 -4.80
N PHE A 433 12.31 5.97 -4.68
CA PHE A 433 11.39 5.76 -3.56
C PHE A 433 12.09 5.78 -2.20
N LEU A 434 13.29 5.21 -2.08
CA LEU A 434 14.06 5.26 -0.85
C LEU A 434 14.47 6.69 -0.49
N MET A 435 14.80 7.54 -1.45
CA MET A 435 15.09 8.96 -1.20
C MET A 435 13.86 9.70 -0.66
N PHE A 436 12.66 9.30 -1.06
CA PHE A 436 11.40 9.84 -0.53
C PHE A 436 11.03 9.34 0.87
N SER A 437 11.79 8.42 1.48
CA SER A 437 11.53 7.92 2.84
C SER A 437 11.39 9.06 3.86
N TYR A 438 12.08 10.19 3.64
CA TYR A 438 11.95 11.37 4.49
C TYR A 438 10.55 11.99 4.46
N ILE A 439 9.93 12.06 3.28
CA ILE A 439 8.56 12.57 3.14
C ILE A 439 7.57 11.64 3.83
N PHE A 440 7.76 10.33 3.70
CA PHE A 440 6.95 9.34 4.42
C PHE A 440 7.14 9.43 5.94
N ALA A 441 8.37 9.67 6.42
CA ALA A 441 8.62 9.92 7.83
C ALA A 441 7.84 11.15 8.33
N PHE A 442 7.84 12.26 7.57
CA PHE A 442 7.06 13.44 7.90
C PHE A 442 5.54 13.17 7.95
N ILE A 443 5.02 12.36 7.02
CA ILE A 443 3.61 11.95 7.03
C ILE A 443 3.29 11.14 8.30
N VAL A 444 4.17 10.19 8.67
CA VAL A 444 4.04 9.39 9.89
C VAL A 444 4.09 10.28 11.13
N GLU A 445 5.01 11.25 11.20
CA GLU A 445 5.08 12.25 12.27
C GLU A 445 3.74 12.96 12.46
N ARG A 446 3.17 13.43 11.36
CA ARG A 446 1.93 14.22 11.40
C ARG A 446 0.70 13.39 11.77
N ILE A 447 0.61 12.15 11.29
CA ILE A 447 -0.56 11.28 11.54
C ILE A 447 -0.52 10.70 12.96
N PHE A 448 0.66 10.25 13.40
CA PHE A 448 0.81 9.53 14.65
C PHE A 448 1.31 10.40 15.83
N GLY A 449 1.65 11.66 15.57
CA GLY A 449 2.18 12.57 16.60
C GLY A 449 3.58 12.17 17.09
N TYR A 450 4.41 11.56 16.25
CA TYR A 450 5.81 11.26 16.55
C TYR A 450 6.73 12.43 16.22
N VAL A 451 7.94 12.33 16.75
CA VAL A 451 9.06 13.21 16.37
C VAL A 451 10.23 12.33 15.97
N SER A 452 10.71 12.50 14.76
CA SER A 452 11.91 11.79 14.31
C SER A 452 13.17 12.39 14.92
N SER A 453 14.21 11.56 15.03
CA SER A 453 15.53 12.03 15.48
C SER A 453 16.08 13.17 14.62
N VAL A 454 15.79 13.17 13.31
CA VAL A 454 16.20 14.25 12.40
C VAL A 454 15.50 15.56 12.76
N ARG A 455 14.20 15.53 13.04
CA ARG A 455 13.43 16.72 13.45
C ARG A 455 13.92 17.29 14.77
N LEU A 456 14.27 16.43 15.73
CA LEU A 456 14.85 16.86 17.00
C LEU A 456 16.22 17.55 16.80
N VAL A 457 17.06 17.02 15.92
CA VAL A 457 18.35 17.66 15.59
C VAL A 457 18.16 19.01 14.94
N GLU A 458 17.23 19.13 13.99
CA GLU A 458 16.88 20.41 13.36
C GLU A 458 16.39 21.42 14.39
N LEU A 459 15.47 21.03 15.29
CA LEU A 459 14.96 21.89 16.35
C LEU A 459 16.03 22.29 17.37
N SER A 460 17.08 21.48 17.58
CA SER A 460 18.16 21.82 18.50
C SER A 460 19.27 22.71 17.89
N ASP A 461 19.11 23.13 16.64
CA ASP A 461 19.94 24.14 16.04
C ASP A 461 19.62 25.52 16.64
N THR A 462 20.60 26.17 17.23
CA THR A 462 20.44 27.50 17.85
C THR A 462 20.11 28.60 16.86
N ASN A 463 20.22 28.34 15.53
CA ASN A 463 19.78 29.25 14.48
C ASN A 463 18.29 29.11 14.16
N MET A 464 17.55 28.24 14.84
CA MET A 464 16.10 28.18 14.68
C MET A 464 15.44 29.51 15.09
N PRO A 465 14.47 30.02 14.30
CA PRO A 465 13.89 31.36 14.50
C PRO A 465 13.42 31.62 15.94
N LEU A 466 12.77 30.66 16.59
CA LEU A 466 12.27 30.82 17.95
C LEU A 466 13.42 30.85 18.98
N LEU A 467 14.50 30.13 18.78
CA LEU A 467 15.68 30.17 19.65
C LEU A 467 16.49 31.45 19.42
N GLN A 468 16.55 31.98 18.20
CA GLN A 468 17.12 33.31 17.95
C GLN A 468 16.29 34.39 18.65
N GLU A 469 14.98 34.37 18.51
CA GLU A 469 14.06 35.29 19.20
C GLU A 469 14.27 35.23 20.72
N LEU A 470 14.38 34.02 21.29
CA LEU A 470 14.71 33.83 22.72
C LEU A 470 16.04 34.45 23.07
N SER A 471 17.06 34.31 22.24
CA SER A 471 18.41 34.86 22.49
C SER A 471 18.46 36.41 22.45
N GLU A 472 17.57 37.02 21.65
CA GLU A 472 17.47 38.47 21.50
C GLU A 472 16.63 39.11 22.63
N ILE A 473 15.46 38.52 22.97
CA ILE A 473 14.53 39.06 23.92
C ILE A 473 14.90 38.71 25.37
N ALA A 474 15.34 37.46 25.60
CA ALA A 474 15.69 36.95 26.94
C ALA A 474 17.07 36.25 26.93
N PRO A 475 18.19 36.96 26.72
CA PRO A 475 19.49 36.35 26.56
C PRO A 475 19.99 35.54 27.77
N GLY A 476 19.60 35.94 28.99
CA GLY A 476 19.88 35.18 30.21
C GLY A 476 19.17 33.84 30.26
N THR A 477 17.90 33.80 29.85
CA THR A 477 17.12 32.55 29.72
C THR A 477 17.70 31.65 28.64
N PHE A 478 18.07 32.20 27.47
CA PHE A 478 18.72 31.42 26.42
C PHE A 478 20.01 30.76 26.93
N GLN A 479 20.87 31.53 27.61
CA GLN A 479 22.13 30.99 28.16
C GLN A 479 21.88 29.90 29.22
N HIS A 480 20.89 30.10 30.07
CA HIS A 480 20.41 29.11 31.04
C HIS A 480 19.98 27.83 30.34
N SER A 481 19.01 27.91 29.41
CA SER A 481 18.47 26.76 28.65
C SER A 481 19.59 26.02 27.92
N TYR A 482 20.55 26.74 27.36
CA TYR A 482 21.69 26.12 26.69
C TYR A 482 22.58 25.32 27.68
N GLN A 483 22.88 25.86 28.87
CA GLN A 483 23.64 25.15 29.89
C GLN A 483 22.88 23.95 30.45
N VAL A 484 21.60 24.08 30.73
CA VAL A 484 20.70 22.99 31.13
C VAL A 484 20.73 21.89 30.05
N SER A 485 20.70 22.26 28.76
CA SER A 485 20.75 21.28 27.68
C SER A 485 22.05 20.45 27.67
N ILE A 486 23.17 21.05 28.03
CA ILE A 486 24.48 20.35 28.15
C ILE A 486 24.47 19.35 29.32
N LEU A 487 23.96 19.79 30.49
CA LEU A 487 23.87 18.95 31.69
C LEU A 487 22.93 17.77 31.44
N ALA A 488 21.73 18.06 30.97
CA ALA A 488 20.69 17.09 30.76
C ALA A 488 21.06 16.06 29.68
N THR A 489 21.64 16.49 28.54
CA THR A 489 22.12 15.60 27.48
C THR A 489 23.20 14.64 27.98
N ALA A 490 24.14 15.13 28.76
CA ALA A 490 25.23 14.29 29.32
C ALA A 490 24.66 13.22 30.28
N ALA A 491 23.72 13.60 31.14
CA ALA A 491 23.06 12.68 32.06
C ALA A 491 22.22 11.63 31.32
N ALA A 492 21.42 12.05 30.33
CA ALA A 492 20.65 11.15 29.48
C ALA A 492 21.52 10.12 28.77
N THR A 493 22.64 10.56 28.18
CA THR A 493 23.60 9.67 27.51
C THR A 493 24.16 8.62 28.47
N LYS A 494 24.46 9.00 29.71
CA LYS A 494 25.05 8.13 30.72
C LYS A 494 24.08 7.00 31.16
N ILE A 495 22.81 7.32 31.31
CA ILE A 495 21.79 6.34 31.76
C ILE A 495 20.99 5.70 30.63
N GLY A 496 21.37 5.96 29.36
CA GLY A 496 20.70 5.37 28.20
C GLY A 496 19.30 5.92 27.90
N ALA A 497 19.01 7.18 28.30
CA ALA A 497 17.81 7.91 27.92
C ALA A 497 18.00 8.64 26.56
N ASP A 498 16.93 9.20 25.98
CA ASP A 498 16.99 9.88 24.68
C ASP A 498 17.69 11.25 24.81
N ALA A 499 19.00 11.24 24.53
CA ALA A 499 19.86 12.43 24.62
C ALA A 499 19.46 13.53 23.63
N GLN A 500 18.89 13.20 22.47
CA GLN A 500 18.50 14.20 21.49
C GLN A 500 17.16 14.84 21.85
N LEU A 501 16.23 14.05 22.34
CA LEU A 501 14.94 14.54 22.80
C LEU A 501 15.10 15.51 23.98
N ILE A 502 15.91 15.12 24.97
CA ILE A 502 16.13 15.99 26.16
C ILE A 502 16.92 17.25 25.79
N ARG A 503 17.89 17.17 24.88
CA ARG A 503 18.60 18.35 24.39
C ARG A 503 17.65 19.37 23.80
N THR A 504 16.75 18.90 22.93
CA THR A 504 15.75 19.77 22.32
C THR A 504 14.78 20.31 23.36
N GLY A 505 14.24 19.45 24.23
CA GLY A 505 13.34 19.85 25.30
C GLY A 505 13.95 20.93 26.21
N ALA A 506 15.21 20.75 26.59
CA ALA A 506 15.95 21.70 27.43
C ALA A 506 16.15 23.07 26.76
N LEU A 507 16.34 23.13 25.42
CA LEU A 507 16.49 24.41 24.73
C LEU A 507 15.18 25.21 24.69
N TYR A 508 14.02 24.55 24.75
CA TYR A 508 12.72 25.19 24.62
C TYR A 508 11.92 25.27 25.92
N HIS A 509 12.37 24.63 27.03
CA HIS A 509 11.55 24.51 28.24
C HIS A 509 11.09 25.85 28.82
N ASP A 510 11.87 26.89 28.66
CA ASP A 510 11.72 28.22 29.25
C ASP A 510 11.33 29.32 28.23
N ILE A 511 10.89 28.98 27.01
CA ILE A 511 10.58 30.00 25.98
C ILE A 511 9.48 30.97 26.41
N GLY A 512 8.61 30.58 27.36
CA GLY A 512 7.53 31.45 27.86
C GLY A 512 8.06 32.69 28.63
N LYS A 513 9.29 32.66 29.12
CA LYS A 513 9.93 33.81 29.77
C LYS A 513 10.16 34.98 28.81
N MET A 514 10.12 34.75 27.48
CA MET A 514 10.24 35.83 26.49
C MET A 514 9.09 36.85 26.56
N LEU A 515 7.90 36.46 27.02
CA LEU A 515 6.77 37.39 27.07
C LEU A 515 6.91 38.41 28.17
N HIS A 516 7.62 38.08 29.24
CA HIS A 516 7.84 38.94 30.41
C HIS A 516 9.24 38.72 31.00
N PRO A 517 10.34 39.00 30.27
CA PRO A 517 11.68 38.66 30.69
C PRO A 517 12.12 39.45 31.95
N GLU A 518 11.53 40.61 32.19
CA GLU A 518 11.79 41.48 33.34
C GLU A 518 11.52 40.84 34.69
N PHE A 519 10.65 39.84 34.79
CA PHE A 519 10.34 39.11 36.03
C PHE A 519 11.40 38.06 36.41
N PHE A 520 12.33 37.76 35.51
CA PHE A 520 13.33 36.70 35.71
C PHE A 520 14.73 37.31 35.91
N THR A 521 15.32 36.99 37.06
CA THR A 521 16.57 37.61 37.52
C THR A 521 17.72 37.46 36.56
N GLU A 522 17.76 36.40 35.77
CA GLU A 522 18.75 36.16 34.75
C GLU A 522 18.71 37.16 33.59
N ASN A 523 17.56 37.81 33.34
CA ASN A 523 17.39 38.78 32.24
C ASN A 523 17.40 40.24 32.72
N SER A 524 17.10 40.51 34.00
CA SER A 524 16.88 41.86 34.51
C SER A 524 17.58 42.14 35.85
N PRO A 525 18.90 42.22 35.92
CA PRO A 525 19.62 42.35 37.17
C PRO A 525 19.46 43.74 37.88
N ALA A 526 19.07 44.78 37.13
CA ALA A 526 19.05 46.15 37.66
C ALA A 526 17.71 46.65 38.22
N ASN A 527 16.59 46.15 37.74
CA ASN A 527 15.26 46.60 38.08
C ASN A 527 14.37 45.37 38.42
N ASN A 528 14.21 45.05 39.71
CA ASN A 528 13.39 43.95 40.14
C ASN A 528 11.89 44.38 40.25
N PRO A 529 11.02 44.03 39.30
CA PRO A 529 9.62 44.40 39.34
C PRO A 529 8.85 43.80 40.52
N HIS A 530 9.34 42.68 41.07
CA HIS A 530 8.71 42.02 42.27
C HIS A 530 8.70 42.90 43.50
N LYS A 531 9.46 43.98 43.55
CA LYS A 531 9.45 44.97 44.67
C LYS A 531 8.12 45.71 44.77
N TYR A 532 7.34 45.74 43.67
CA TYR A 532 6.08 46.46 43.60
C TYR A 532 4.87 45.52 43.59
N LEU A 533 5.08 44.21 43.71
CA LEU A 533 4.06 43.18 43.70
C LEU A 533 3.98 42.49 45.07
N THR A 534 2.80 41.97 45.40
CA THR A 534 2.65 41.03 46.50
C THR A 534 3.31 39.71 46.19
N TYR A 535 3.61 38.88 47.19
CA TYR A 535 4.20 37.54 46.96
C TYR A 535 3.31 36.64 46.10
N HIS A 536 1.98 36.75 46.22
CA HIS A 536 1.05 36.01 45.38
C HIS A 536 1.08 36.47 43.92
N GLU A 537 1.13 37.77 43.68
CA GLU A 537 1.25 38.32 42.33
C GLU A 537 2.59 37.93 41.68
N SER A 538 3.66 38.00 42.47
CA SER A 538 5.00 37.58 42.05
C SER A 538 5.06 36.09 41.71
N ALA A 539 4.50 35.22 42.54
CA ALA A 539 4.40 33.79 42.26
C ALA A 539 3.60 33.51 40.99
N ARG A 540 2.45 34.18 40.83
CA ARG A 540 1.62 34.07 39.64
C ARG A 540 2.34 34.51 38.37
N ALA A 541 3.10 35.60 38.41
CA ALA A 541 3.92 36.09 37.27
C ALA A 541 4.97 35.07 36.88
N ILE A 542 5.64 34.46 37.84
CA ILE A 542 6.63 33.41 37.59
C ILE A 542 5.96 32.13 37.02
N ILE A 543 4.92 31.62 37.69
CA ILE A 543 4.24 30.38 37.26
C ILE A 543 3.68 30.49 35.85
N ARG A 544 3.25 31.67 35.43
CA ARG A 544 2.62 31.94 34.15
C ARG A 544 3.50 31.55 32.93
N HIS A 545 4.84 31.62 33.04
CA HIS A 545 5.73 31.31 31.91
C HIS A 545 5.51 29.90 31.35
N VAL A 546 5.05 28.94 32.16
CA VAL A 546 4.75 27.58 31.72
C VAL A 546 3.60 27.59 30.71
N LEU A 547 2.49 28.28 31.03
CA LEU A 547 1.32 28.39 30.16
C LEU A 547 1.63 29.24 28.91
N ASP A 548 2.34 30.33 29.10
CA ASP A 548 2.78 31.21 28.04
C ASP A 548 3.74 30.46 27.07
N GLY A 549 4.64 29.64 27.62
CA GLY A 549 5.54 28.79 26.86
C GLY A 549 4.81 27.72 26.04
N ILE A 550 3.81 27.06 26.61
CA ILE A 550 2.95 26.08 25.89
C ILE A 550 2.22 26.77 24.73
N THR A 551 1.65 27.96 24.98
CA THR A 551 0.93 28.72 23.95
C THR A 551 1.86 29.13 22.81
N LEU A 552 3.06 29.59 23.13
CA LEU A 552 4.07 30.00 22.17
C LEU A 552 4.59 28.79 21.36
N ALA A 553 4.84 27.67 22.02
CA ALA A 553 5.26 26.43 21.38
C ALA A 553 4.22 25.89 20.38
N GLN A 554 2.94 25.93 20.75
CA GLN A 554 1.83 25.56 19.85
C GLN A 554 1.73 26.50 18.63
N LYS A 555 1.87 27.81 18.85
CA LYS A 555 1.88 28.81 17.77
C LYS A 555 3.00 28.53 16.76
N HIS A 556 4.17 28.10 17.21
CA HIS A 556 5.32 27.78 16.37
C HIS A 556 5.35 26.30 15.93
N SER A 557 4.25 25.55 16.16
CA SER A 557 4.11 24.15 15.75
C SER A 557 5.27 23.25 16.24
N LEU A 558 5.71 23.47 17.49
CA LEU A 558 6.62 22.55 18.14
C LEU A 558 5.93 21.22 18.40
N PRO A 559 6.64 20.09 18.29
CA PRO A 559 6.08 18.77 18.53
C PRO A 559 5.62 18.58 20.00
N ASP A 560 4.55 17.83 20.21
CA ASP A 560 4.02 17.54 21.54
C ASP A 560 5.08 17.04 22.54
N PRO A 561 6.00 16.10 22.18
CA PRO A 561 7.04 15.68 23.11
C PRO A 561 7.97 16.81 23.60
N VAL A 562 8.15 17.86 22.80
CA VAL A 562 8.91 19.06 23.22
C VAL A 562 8.06 19.97 24.11
N ILE A 563 6.78 20.13 23.78
CA ILE A 563 5.82 20.91 24.60
C ILE A 563 5.67 20.30 26.00
N GLU A 564 5.73 18.96 26.11
CA GLU A 564 5.65 18.28 27.41
C GLU A 564 6.81 18.63 28.35
N PHE A 565 8.02 18.96 27.84
CA PHE A 565 9.08 19.48 28.68
C PHE A 565 8.75 20.86 29.26
N ILE A 566 8.15 21.75 28.47
CA ILE A 566 7.67 23.05 28.96
C ILE A 566 6.63 22.86 30.06
N ARG A 567 5.75 21.89 29.92
CA ARG A 567 4.66 21.60 30.86
C ARG A 567 5.15 21.01 32.19
N THR A 568 6.19 20.14 32.13
CA THR A 568 6.54 19.25 33.24
C THR A 568 7.80 19.65 33.99
N HIS A 569 8.64 20.60 33.46
CA HIS A 569 9.96 20.87 34.05
C HIS A 569 9.92 21.37 35.50
N HIS A 570 8.84 22.00 35.94
CA HIS A 570 8.61 22.37 37.32
C HIS A 570 7.67 21.41 38.06
N GLY A 571 6.94 20.55 37.33
CA GLY A 571 5.95 19.66 37.94
C GLY A 571 4.94 20.41 38.78
N ARG A 572 4.69 19.91 40.01
CA ARG A 572 3.89 20.53 41.04
C ARG A 572 4.75 21.10 42.20
N SER A 573 5.94 21.55 41.89
CA SER A 573 6.80 22.22 42.85
C SER A 573 6.24 23.60 43.22
N THR A 574 6.70 24.16 44.33
CA THR A 574 6.31 25.50 44.78
C THR A 574 7.36 26.54 44.40
N THR A 575 6.94 27.78 44.16
CA THR A 575 7.81 28.96 44.06
C THR A 575 8.36 29.32 45.44
N ARG A 576 9.35 28.51 45.91
CA ARG A 576 9.83 28.48 47.31
C ARG A 576 10.20 29.84 47.89
N TYR A 577 10.81 30.71 47.08
CA TYR A 577 11.20 32.04 47.57
C TYR A 577 9.96 32.83 48.03
N PHE A 578 8.94 32.92 47.24
CA PHE A 578 7.74 33.68 47.55
C PHE A 578 6.90 32.99 48.62
N TYR A 579 6.77 31.67 48.58
CA TYR A 579 6.08 30.90 49.61
C TYR A 579 6.72 31.05 50.97
N ASN A 580 8.06 30.86 51.06
CA ASN A 580 8.78 30.99 52.35
C ASN A 580 8.75 32.44 52.85
N SER A 581 8.91 33.45 51.97
CA SER A 581 8.86 34.85 52.35
C SER A 581 7.49 35.21 52.94
N TYR A 582 6.42 34.78 52.25
CA TYR A 582 5.05 35.00 52.76
C TYR A 582 4.81 34.28 54.08
N SER A 583 5.22 33.02 54.22
CA SER A 583 5.08 32.23 55.44
C SER A 583 5.87 32.84 56.61
N ASN A 584 7.07 33.39 56.37
CA ASN A 584 7.87 34.05 57.40
C ASN A 584 7.26 35.37 57.86
N GLU A 585 6.51 36.08 57.02
CA GLU A 585 5.80 37.31 57.40
C GLU A 585 4.47 37.01 58.11
N HIS A 586 3.94 35.75 57.97
CA HIS A 586 2.69 35.32 58.59
C HIS A 586 2.90 34.04 59.44
N PRO A 587 3.73 34.10 60.50
CA PRO A 587 4.17 32.90 61.23
C PRO A 587 3.04 32.21 61.98
N ASP A 588 1.95 32.94 62.30
CA ASP A 588 0.78 32.44 63.07
C ASP A 588 -0.31 31.85 62.14
N GLU A 589 -0.14 31.90 60.82
CA GLU A 589 -1.12 31.40 59.84
C GLU A 589 -0.62 30.12 59.17
N VAL A 590 -1.56 29.18 58.90
CA VAL A 590 -1.29 28.04 58.04
C VAL A 590 -1.44 28.50 56.60
N VAL A 591 -0.29 28.75 55.94
CA VAL A 591 -0.26 29.26 54.57
C VAL A 591 -0.64 28.15 53.60
N ASP A 592 -1.68 28.39 52.75
CA ASP A 592 -2.04 27.52 51.64
C ASP A 592 -0.92 27.56 50.56
N PRO A 593 -0.29 26.44 50.23
CA PRO A 593 0.75 26.38 49.18
C PRO A 593 0.19 26.49 47.76
N GLU A 594 -1.11 26.24 47.50
CA GLU A 594 -1.69 26.14 46.16
C GLU A 594 -1.47 27.40 45.30
N PRO A 595 -1.61 28.65 45.82
CA PRO A 595 -1.33 29.85 45.01
C PRO A 595 0.15 30.01 44.57
N PHE A 596 1.06 29.29 45.23
CA PHE A 596 2.50 29.30 44.95
C PHE A 596 2.97 28.07 44.20
N THR A 597 2.06 27.16 43.83
CA THR A 597 2.36 25.85 43.24
C THR A 597 2.15 25.87 41.75
N TYR A 598 3.11 25.29 41.02
CA TYR A 598 2.99 25.11 39.57
C TYR A 598 1.86 24.13 39.22
N PRO A 599 1.16 24.32 38.08
CA PRO A 599 -0.02 23.53 37.73
C PRO A 599 0.30 22.05 37.42
N GLY A 600 1.55 21.73 37.16
CA GLY A 600 1.96 20.38 36.75
C GLY A 600 1.56 19.99 35.31
N PRO A 601 1.55 18.73 34.99
CA PRO A 601 1.82 17.53 35.81
C PRO A 601 3.29 17.36 36.21
N ASN A 602 3.55 16.43 37.15
CA ASN A 602 4.91 16.00 37.41
C ASN A 602 5.54 15.27 36.23
N PRO A 603 6.88 15.27 36.13
CA PRO A 603 7.57 14.45 35.14
C PRO A 603 7.18 12.99 35.18
N TYR A 604 6.98 12.37 34.01
CA TYR A 604 6.57 10.97 33.88
C TYR A 604 7.45 10.15 32.91
N THR A 605 8.44 10.80 32.28
CA THR A 605 9.48 10.10 31.50
C THR A 605 10.85 10.32 32.15
N LYS A 606 11.84 9.47 31.82
CA LYS A 606 13.20 9.66 32.27
C LYS A 606 13.76 11.03 31.87
N GLU A 607 13.53 11.40 30.63
CA GLU A 607 14.00 12.65 30.03
C GLU A 607 13.45 13.88 30.76
N GLN A 608 12.15 13.87 31.06
CA GLN A 608 11.51 14.97 31.82
C GLN A 608 12.05 15.07 33.25
N GLY A 609 12.24 13.93 33.92
CA GLY A 609 12.82 13.88 35.25
C GLY A 609 14.26 14.41 35.28
N ILE A 610 15.09 14.01 34.28
CA ILE A 610 16.47 14.51 34.14
C ILE A 610 16.45 16.03 33.89
N LEU A 611 15.53 16.55 33.06
CA LEU A 611 15.42 17.99 32.82
C LEU A 611 15.11 18.75 34.10
N MET A 612 14.13 18.32 34.88
CA MET A 612 13.79 18.95 36.17
C MET A 612 14.98 19.01 37.11
N LEU A 613 15.78 17.93 37.18
CA LEU A 613 16.99 17.88 37.98
C LEU A 613 18.07 18.82 37.45
N ALA A 614 18.30 18.83 36.12
CA ALA A 614 19.33 19.65 35.47
C ALA A 614 19.01 21.14 35.60
N ASP A 615 17.77 21.53 35.37
CA ASP A 615 17.26 22.89 35.51
C ASP A 615 17.47 23.42 36.96
N SER A 616 17.01 22.67 37.92
CA SER A 616 17.14 23.04 39.34
C SER A 616 18.59 23.14 39.81
N VAL A 617 19.43 22.22 39.37
CA VAL A 617 20.86 22.21 39.72
C VAL A 617 21.62 23.35 39.02
N GLU A 618 21.35 23.64 37.75
CA GLU A 618 21.96 24.75 37.01
C GLU A 618 21.59 26.08 37.67
N ALA A 619 20.30 26.30 37.92
CA ALA A 619 19.83 27.53 38.54
C ALA A 619 20.45 27.75 39.93
N ALA A 620 20.50 26.68 40.76
CA ALA A 620 21.11 26.75 42.08
C ALA A 620 22.63 26.97 42.01
N SER A 621 23.32 26.43 41.00
CA SER A 621 24.77 26.53 40.87
C SER A 621 25.27 27.97 40.67
N ARG A 622 24.45 28.85 40.09
CA ARG A 622 24.75 30.28 39.91
C ARG A 622 24.86 31.06 41.23
N SER A 623 24.28 30.55 42.30
CA SER A 623 24.31 31.18 43.64
C SER A 623 25.47 30.72 44.47
N LEU A 624 26.35 29.83 44.00
CA LEU A 624 27.53 29.41 44.74
C LEU A 624 28.56 30.55 44.79
N GLY A 625 29.01 30.94 45.96
CA GLY A 625 30.05 31.93 46.16
C GLY A 625 31.44 31.44 45.74
N GLU A 626 31.73 30.15 45.94
CA GLU A 626 32.93 29.47 45.54
C GLU A 626 32.64 28.10 44.93
N TYR A 627 33.26 27.78 43.82
CA TYR A 627 33.08 26.52 43.07
C TYR A 627 34.08 25.45 43.54
N THR A 628 34.09 25.15 44.84
CA THR A 628 34.90 24.05 45.39
C THR A 628 34.26 22.70 45.03
N GLU A 629 35.04 21.64 44.99
CA GLU A 629 34.54 20.28 44.72
C GLU A 629 33.49 19.85 45.73
N GLU A 630 33.74 20.11 46.99
CA GLU A 630 32.84 19.77 48.09
C GLU A 630 31.53 20.59 48.03
N GLY A 631 31.68 21.90 47.71
CA GLY A 631 30.51 22.81 47.57
C GLY A 631 29.60 22.40 46.43
N ILE A 632 30.17 22.04 45.25
CA ILE A 632 29.38 21.55 44.09
C ILE A 632 28.68 20.24 44.44
N ARG A 633 29.38 19.25 45.03
CA ARG A 633 28.77 17.96 45.41
C ARG A 633 27.64 18.12 46.44
N SER A 634 27.87 18.97 47.44
CA SER A 634 26.88 19.27 48.48
C SER A 634 25.62 19.93 47.91
N LEU A 635 25.81 20.90 46.98
CA LEU A 635 24.70 21.55 46.28
C LEU A 635 23.88 20.56 45.49
N ILE A 636 24.54 19.75 44.64
CA ILE A 636 23.88 18.75 43.80
C ILE A 636 23.07 17.77 44.67
N ALA A 637 23.69 17.25 45.74
CA ALA A 637 23.04 16.33 46.64
C ALA A 637 21.80 16.99 47.26
N LYS A 638 21.94 18.20 47.80
CA LYS A 638 20.80 18.94 48.45
C LYS A 638 19.65 19.17 47.49
N ILE A 639 19.90 19.55 46.25
CA ILE A 639 18.82 19.83 45.27
C ILE A 639 18.17 18.54 44.79
N VAL A 640 18.97 17.57 44.38
CA VAL A 640 18.45 16.31 43.81
C VAL A 640 17.69 15.52 44.89
N ASP A 641 18.28 15.36 46.10
CA ASP A 641 17.61 14.62 47.20
C ASP A 641 16.36 15.36 47.70
N GLY A 642 16.35 16.69 47.64
CA GLY A 642 15.16 17.50 47.98
C GLY A 642 14.01 17.23 47.00
N ILE A 643 14.26 17.21 45.68
CA ILE A 643 13.26 16.92 44.65
C ILE A 643 12.71 15.49 44.77
N VAL A 644 13.60 14.54 45.07
CA VAL A 644 13.19 13.13 45.34
C VAL A 644 12.33 13.03 46.60
N ALA A 645 12.73 13.71 47.67
CA ALA A 645 12.00 13.70 48.95
C ALA A 645 10.59 14.34 48.83
N GLU A 646 10.44 15.36 47.99
CA GLU A 646 9.14 15.96 47.68
C GLU A 646 8.24 15.09 46.81
N GLY A 647 8.73 13.97 46.31
CA GLY A 647 7.95 13.04 45.48
C GLY A 647 7.68 13.52 44.07
N LEU A 648 8.36 14.58 43.60
CA LEU A 648 8.15 15.15 42.24
C LEU A 648 8.53 14.22 41.13
N LEU A 649 9.36 13.19 41.40
CA LEU A 649 9.83 12.17 40.43
C LEU A 649 9.12 10.81 40.59
N ASN A 650 8.08 10.70 41.41
CA ASN A 650 7.42 9.42 41.70
C ASN A 650 6.83 8.75 40.44
N ASP A 651 6.41 9.54 39.45
CA ASP A 651 5.84 9.06 38.18
C ASP A 651 6.90 8.75 37.13
N THR A 652 8.18 9.07 37.41
CA THR A 652 9.28 8.81 36.46
C THR A 652 9.84 7.39 36.60
N PRO A 653 10.24 6.72 35.51
CA PRO A 653 10.91 5.41 35.58
C PRO A 653 12.41 5.52 35.88
N LEU A 654 12.83 6.54 36.64
CA LEU A 654 14.22 6.70 37.12
C LEU A 654 14.46 5.76 38.32
N THR A 655 15.57 5.02 38.27
CA THR A 655 16.02 4.20 39.38
C THR A 655 16.91 4.99 40.33
N PHE A 656 17.09 4.52 41.56
CA PHE A 656 18.09 5.11 42.48
C PHE A 656 19.50 5.06 41.91
N HIS A 657 19.83 4.04 41.10
CA HIS A 657 21.11 3.97 40.40
C HIS A 657 21.22 5.09 39.35
N ASP A 658 20.16 5.29 38.54
CA ASP A 658 20.13 6.39 37.56
C ASP A 658 20.36 7.75 38.22
N ILE A 659 19.73 7.99 39.40
CA ILE A 659 19.89 9.25 40.13
C ILE A 659 21.34 9.46 40.61
N GLN A 660 22.01 8.41 41.07
CA GLN A 660 23.42 8.53 41.49
C GLN A 660 24.34 8.82 40.27
N GLU A 661 24.12 8.16 39.15
CA GLU A 661 24.85 8.43 37.91
C GLU A 661 24.62 9.86 37.41
N ILE A 662 23.37 10.36 37.49
CA ILE A 662 23.03 11.75 37.14
C ILE A 662 23.78 12.74 38.02
N LYS A 663 23.82 12.54 39.33
CA LYS A 663 24.58 13.42 40.28
C LYS A 663 26.06 13.48 39.90
N GLU A 664 26.66 12.34 39.62
CA GLU A 664 28.08 12.31 39.26
C GLU A 664 28.36 13.00 37.90
N VAL A 665 27.48 12.80 36.91
CA VAL A 665 27.59 13.53 35.63
C VAL A 665 27.44 15.04 35.82
N PHE A 666 26.48 15.48 36.62
CA PHE A 666 26.28 16.90 36.92
C PHE A 666 27.50 17.49 37.61
N TYR A 667 28.12 16.79 38.58
CA TYR A 667 29.34 17.21 39.23
C TYR A 667 30.48 17.41 38.20
N LEU A 668 30.74 16.43 37.36
CA LEU A 668 31.81 16.50 36.36
C LEU A 668 31.58 17.66 35.38
N LYS A 669 30.34 17.89 34.96
CA LYS A 669 30.00 18.97 34.02
C LYS A 669 30.11 20.34 34.66
N LEU A 670 29.54 20.54 35.86
CA LEU A 670 29.64 21.83 36.56
C LEU A 670 31.09 22.18 36.91
N LYS A 671 31.91 21.21 37.35
CA LYS A 671 33.34 21.39 37.54
C LYS A 671 34.05 21.91 36.29
N THR A 672 33.66 21.41 35.11
CA THR A 672 34.25 21.87 33.85
C THR A 672 33.70 23.23 33.41
N MET A 673 32.41 23.51 33.66
CA MET A 673 31.76 24.78 33.30
C MET A 673 32.31 25.97 34.10
N TYR A 674 32.58 25.74 35.38
CA TYR A 674 33.03 26.79 36.31
C TYR A 674 34.54 26.72 36.65
N HIS A 675 35.33 25.98 35.86
CA HIS A 675 36.79 25.97 36.08
C HIS A 675 37.32 27.38 35.93
N ALA A 676 37.89 27.93 37.00
CA ALA A 676 38.48 29.25 37.01
C ALA A 676 39.58 29.38 35.93
N ARG A 677 39.43 30.35 35.03
CA ARG A 677 40.52 30.74 34.16
C ARG A 677 41.69 31.17 35.05
N ILE A 678 42.87 30.56 34.84
CA ILE A 678 44.09 31.02 35.47
C ILE A 678 44.23 32.49 35.13
N ALA A 679 44.22 33.38 36.15
CA ALA A 679 44.48 34.79 35.95
C ALA A 679 45.89 34.92 35.32
N TYR A 680 45.97 35.51 34.15
CA TYR A 680 47.26 35.83 33.56
C TYR A 680 47.99 36.84 34.50
N PRO A 681 49.18 36.52 34.95
CA PRO A 681 49.95 37.48 35.77
C PRO A 681 50.24 38.76 34.98
N ASP A 682 49.88 39.88 35.54
CA ASP A 682 50.26 41.20 34.97
C ASP A 682 51.75 41.29 34.80
N LYS A 683 52.16 41.72 33.61
CA LYS A 683 53.56 42.01 33.32
C LYS A 683 53.97 43.20 34.20
N LYS A 684 54.81 42.95 35.21
CA LYS A 684 55.37 44.02 36.02
C LYS A 684 56.32 44.93 35.19
#